data_c014f4b1fa93115fef72862d1406be01
#
_entry.id   c014f4b1fa93115fef72862d1406be01
#
_cell.length_a   1.000
_cell.length_b   1.000
_cell.length_c   1.000
_cell.angle_alpha   90.00
_cell.angle_beta   90.00
_cell.angle_gamma   90.00
#
_symmetry.space_group_name_H-M   'P 1'
#
loop_
_entity.id
_entity.type
_entity.pdbx_description
1 polymer ?
#
loop_
_entity_poly.entity_id
_entity_poly.type
_entity_poly.pdbx_seq_one_letter_code
_entity_poly.pdbx_strand_id
1 'polypeptide(L)'
;MAGGEGSRLRPLTSNMPKPLVPVAGRPIMEHILLHLRRHQLRDVVATVEYMGASIRNYFGDGSEQGVALSYSVEDSPLGTAGSVMLARPQLNETFVVISGDSLTDIDLGAAARFHRERKALATIVLKPVPNPLEYGVVVVDEGGAVQRFIEKPSWGEVISDLANTGIYILDPAVFDFFRPGEVTDWSGDVFPKLLKEGERVFGWIADGYWEDVGSHAAYVKASFDCLEGKVKVQIPGERVGDSTWIHADAEVFPGARVDGPALIGAGAKVRAGAWVNGPAIIGAYSTIDSGVKLSNSIVWDHSYVGLNSRLRGSVVCRSVTVKNGCLLEEGTVIGSDVTIGAGSTVNANVRIWPNKEVEPGAVVHESIIWAGSWKRGLFTSYGLNGLINIELTPEFASRLGAAIGALTPKGTEIAFSRDYTRSARMIGRALMSGIISAGSNVIDLSVLPAPVCRYWARHNHVSAIHVQTSPVDPRSGDIRIFDDLGLDIDKRSERKLEGLFFREDIRRVSHYEMGRITRRDQQTDRYMEDMLAKIDLEAVRGAAFKVVIDFNNGAAAMVLPQILRELNCNVIPLNAAPAEIVMEQDDATFQAHLQEMGVITSAVKAKLGVFIDTPGERCFVIDEAGTVLDHTMAFAVLARLALASKRGMVLGPASSSLAFSTIADELEGRFVPTKITPGAVLRAAQHAEAVLASDGGGGYCWPDFAISFDAIFTIARVLEMLAHSGSSLGSVRSRIPSVTHREAVVFCPWEVKGRVMRTMMERHLKDRVDLTDGVKVFVDDGWVLVAPDPDRPEYYVIASTIDAAHAGRLVDEYSALVRGVVSEAAPQAEAVVET
;
A
#
# COMPACT_ATOMS: atom_id res chain seq x y z
N MET A 1 -23.68 6.77 8.40
CA MET A 1 -22.59 7.67 7.98
C MET A 1 -22.58 7.78 6.46
N ALA A 2 -22.85 8.96 5.87
CA ALA A 2 -23.05 9.15 4.43
C ALA A 2 -22.28 10.37 3.86
N GLY A 3 -21.19 10.77 4.48
CA GLY A 3 -20.41 11.98 4.14
C GLY A 3 -19.23 11.77 3.18
N GLY A 4 -18.93 10.55 2.76
CA GLY A 4 -17.74 10.25 1.96
C GLY A 4 -17.84 10.67 0.49
N GLU A 5 -16.77 11.28 -0.07
CA GLU A 5 -16.69 11.69 -1.48
C GLU A 5 -16.76 10.53 -2.49
N GLY A 6 -16.37 9.31 -2.12
CA GLY A 6 -16.31 8.17 -3.04
C GLY A 6 -15.32 8.32 -4.19
N SER A 7 -14.19 9.00 -3.97
CA SER A 7 -13.22 9.35 -5.01
C SER A 7 -12.64 8.16 -5.79
N ARG A 8 -12.54 6.98 -5.17
CA ARG A 8 -12.10 5.74 -5.82
C ARG A 8 -13.08 5.19 -6.86
N LEU A 9 -14.36 5.58 -6.77
CA LEU A 9 -15.41 5.18 -7.73
C LEU A 9 -15.54 6.12 -8.93
N ARG A 10 -14.80 7.23 -9.00
CA ARG A 10 -14.83 8.10 -10.16
C ARG A 10 -14.48 7.30 -11.43
N PRO A 11 -15.22 7.48 -12.53
CA PRO A 11 -16.16 8.56 -12.82
C PRO A 11 -17.61 8.37 -12.32
N LEU A 12 -17.99 7.24 -11.67
CA LEU A 12 -19.35 7.01 -11.19
C LEU A 12 -19.84 8.08 -10.20
N THR A 13 -18.92 8.55 -9.36
CA THR A 13 -19.20 9.54 -8.30
C THR A 13 -18.78 10.97 -8.64
N SER A 14 -18.49 11.26 -9.92
CA SER A 14 -18.11 12.63 -10.31
C SER A 14 -19.22 13.64 -10.13
N ASN A 15 -20.48 13.24 -10.40
CA ASN A 15 -21.65 14.13 -10.39
C ASN A 15 -22.68 13.72 -9.33
N MET A 16 -22.39 12.74 -8.47
CA MET A 16 -23.28 12.30 -7.40
C MET A 16 -22.51 11.77 -6.21
N PRO A 17 -23.03 11.87 -4.98
CA PRO A 17 -22.39 11.30 -3.81
C PRO A 17 -22.49 9.77 -3.82
N LYS A 18 -21.50 9.07 -3.26
CA LYS A 18 -21.42 7.61 -3.22
C LYS A 18 -22.70 6.91 -2.72
N PRO A 19 -23.41 7.39 -1.69
CA PRO A 19 -24.66 6.78 -1.24
C PRO A 19 -25.79 6.74 -2.27
N LEU A 20 -25.73 7.61 -3.30
CA LEU A 20 -26.72 7.65 -4.38
C LEU A 20 -26.33 6.80 -5.61
N VAL A 21 -25.15 6.18 -5.62
CA VAL A 21 -24.75 5.29 -6.73
C VAL A 21 -25.74 4.12 -6.81
N PRO A 22 -26.35 3.87 -8.01
CA PRO A 22 -27.36 2.82 -8.15
C PRO A 22 -26.73 1.43 -8.19
N VAL A 23 -27.15 0.55 -7.28
CA VAL A 23 -26.85 -0.89 -7.27
C VAL A 23 -28.13 -1.63 -7.54
N ALA A 24 -28.18 -2.46 -8.58
CA ALA A 24 -29.40 -3.16 -9.00
C ALA A 24 -30.65 -2.25 -9.09
N GLY A 25 -30.48 -1.06 -9.67
CA GLY A 25 -31.56 -0.11 -9.94
C GLY A 25 -32.03 0.75 -8.74
N ARG A 26 -31.34 0.69 -7.58
CA ARG A 26 -31.61 1.51 -6.39
C ARG A 26 -30.33 2.09 -5.82
N PRO A 27 -30.34 3.31 -5.26
CA PRO A 27 -29.19 3.84 -4.52
C PRO A 27 -28.71 2.91 -3.40
N ILE A 28 -27.41 2.86 -3.17
CA ILE A 28 -26.83 2.05 -2.06
C ILE A 28 -27.52 2.38 -0.73
N MET A 29 -27.68 3.66 -0.41
CA MET A 29 -28.33 4.09 0.83
C MET A 29 -29.79 3.66 0.91
N GLU A 30 -30.52 3.52 -0.20
CA GLU A 30 -31.89 3.01 -0.19
C GLU A 30 -31.94 1.56 0.26
N HIS A 31 -31.00 0.72 -0.22
CA HIS A 31 -30.87 -0.66 0.28
C HIS A 31 -30.64 -0.70 1.79
N ILE A 32 -29.80 0.19 2.31
CA ILE A 32 -29.52 0.29 3.75
C ILE A 32 -30.78 0.69 4.51
N LEU A 33 -31.52 1.71 4.08
CA LEU A 33 -32.74 2.17 4.75
C LEU A 33 -33.80 1.06 4.76
N LEU A 34 -33.98 0.34 3.66
CA LEU A 34 -34.87 -0.82 3.57
C LEU A 34 -34.43 -1.96 4.47
N HIS A 35 -33.12 -2.17 4.62
CA HIS A 35 -32.54 -3.16 5.55
C HIS A 35 -32.80 -2.77 7.01
N LEU A 36 -32.55 -1.53 7.40
CA LEU A 36 -32.83 -1.00 8.73
C LEU A 36 -34.32 -1.16 9.07
N ARG A 37 -35.22 -0.83 8.15
CA ARG A 37 -36.66 -1.02 8.30
C ARG A 37 -37.04 -2.47 8.58
N ARG A 38 -36.43 -3.45 7.90
CA ARG A 38 -36.66 -4.90 8.14
C ARG A 38 -36.32 -5.30 9.57
N HIS A 39 -35.29 -4.66 10.15
CA HIS A 39 -34.89 -4.87 11.55
C HIS A 39 -35.63 -3.95 12.54
N GLN A 40 -36.70 -3.28 12.11
CA GLN A 40 -37.50 -2.34 12.91
C GLN A 40 -36.75 -1.11 13.43
N LEU A 41 -35.58 -0.79 12.86
CA LEU A 41 -34.81 0.41 13.12
C LEU A 41 -35.36 1.51 12.21
N ARG A 42 -36.33 2.29 12.72
CA ARG A 42 -37.07 3.28 11.90
C ARG A 42 -36.61 4.70 12.11
N ASP A 43 -36.09 5.03 13.27
CA ASP A 43 -35.54 6.35 13.57
C ASP A 43 -34.08 6.39 13.11
N VAL A 44 -33.79 7.14 12.04
CA VAL A 44 -32.50 7.14 11.37
C VAL A 44 -31.95 8.56 11.25
N VAL A 45 -30.71 8.75 11.65
CA VAL A 45 -29.97 9.99 11.43
C VAL A 45 -28.88 9.74 10.40
N ALA A 46 -28.93 10.44 9.27
CA ALA A 46 -27.87 10.42 8.29
C ALA A 46 -26.88 11.55 8.54
N THR A 47 -25.62 11.22 8.83
CA THR A 47 -24.54 12.21 8.86
C THR A 47 -24.05 12.42 7.43
N VAL A 48 -24.10 13.67 6.96
CA VAL A 48 -23.82 14.04 5.57
C VAL A 48 -22.88 15.23 5.51
N GLU A 49 -21.99 15.22 4.50
CA GLU A 49 -21.07 16.31 4.21
C GLU A 49 -21.04 16.53 2.69
N TYR A 50 -20.29 15.71 1.96
CA TYR A 50 -20.10 15.85 0.52
C TYR A 50 -21.43 15.68 -0.23
N MET A 51 -21.85 16.71 -0.97
CA MET A 51 -23.13 16.74 -1.71
C MET A 51 -24.34 16.33 -0.86
N GLY A 52 -24.34 16.62 0.44
CA GLY A 52 -25.41 16.28 1.38
C GLY A 52 -26.80 16.78 0.98
N ALA A 53 -26.87 17.91 0.25
CA ALA A 53 -28.10 18.43 -0.34
C ALA A 53 -28.73 17.46 -1.34
N SER A 54 -27.93 16.77 -2.16
CA SER A 54 -28.41 15.77 -3.13
C SER A 54 -29.02 14.56 -2.42
N ILE A 55 -28.41 14.10 -1.35
CA ILE A 55 -28.92 12.98 -0.52
C ILE A 55 -30.27 13.38 0.10
N ARG A 56 -30.34 14.57 0.69
CA ARG A 56 -31.57 15.11 1.30
C ARG A 56 -32.68 15.31 0.28
N ASN A 57 -32.36 15.82 -0.89
CA ASN A 57 -33.35 16.02 -1.97
C ASN A 57 -33.90 14.69 -2.49
N TYR A 58 -33.10 13.63 -2.48
CA TYR A 58 -33.53 12.31 -2.94
C TYR A 58 -34.39 11.57 -1.92
N PHE A 59 -34.01 11.55 -0.65
CA PHE A 59 -34.67 10.73 0.38
C PHE A 59 -35.72 11.50 1.20
N GLY A 60 -35.72 12.84 1.15
CA GLY A 60 -36.66 13.64 1.94
C GLY A 60 -36.58 13.32 3.43
N ASP A 61 -37.75 13.03 4.03
CA ASP A 61 -37.89 12.61 5.40
C ASP A 61 -37.87 11.07 5.59
N GLY A 62 -37.59 10.29 4.54
CA GLY A 62 -37.52 8.84 4.54
C GLY A 62 -38.86 8.11 4.57
N SER A 63 -39.99 8.82 4.50
CA SER A 63 -41.33 8.23 4.56
C SER A 63 -41.60 7.24 3.41
N GLU A 64 -41.10 7.50 2.22
CA GLU A 64 -41.17 6.55 1.07
C GLU A 64 -40.44 5.24 1.32
N GLN A 65 -39.34 5.25 2.09
CA GLN A 65 -38.58 4.07 2.50
C GLN A 65 -39.18 3.42 3.78
N GLY A 66 -40.13 4.09 4.43
CA GLY A 66 -40.79 3.62 5.65
C GLY A 66 -39.94 3.78 6.90
N VAL A 67 -39.10 4.80 6.95
CA VAL A 67 -38.29 5.24 8.10
C VAL A 67 -38.53 6.73 8.37
N ALA A 68 -38.19 7.19 9.56
CA ALA A 68 -38.10 8.59 9.90
C ALA A 68 -36.66 9.05 9.78
N LEU A 69 -36.31 9.72 8.68
CA LEU A 69 -34.95 10.10 8.34
C LEU A 69 -34.70 11.57 8.69
N SER A 70 -33.74 11.81 9.55
CA SER A 70 -33.22 13.13 9.85
C SER A 70 -31.75 13.29 9.38
N TYR A 71 -31.24 14.49 9.33
CA TYR A 71 -29.90 14.76 8.80
C TYR A 71 -29.07 15.57 9.80
N SER A 72 -27.84 15.09 10.04
CA SER A 72 -26.80 15.83 10.72
C SER A 72 -25.76 16.27 9.68
N VAL A 73 -25.65 17.59 9.49
CA VAL A 73 -24.79 18.17 8.43
C VAL A 73 -23.48 18.62 9.05
N GLU A 74 -22.37 18.22 8.44
CA GLU A 74 -21.01 18.65 8.80
C GLU A 74 -20.63 19.88 7.97
N ASP A 75 -20.11 20.91 8.64
CA ASP A 75 -19.57 22.11 7.97
C ASP A 75 -18.13 21.86 7.46
N SER A 76 -17.46 20.89 8.04
CA SER A 76 -16.12 20.40 7.64
C SER A 76 -15.97 18.95 8.05
N PRO A 77 -15.09 18.15 7.35
CA PRO A 77 -14.91 16.74 7.67
C PRO A 77 -14.46 16.51 9.12
N LEU A 78 -15.29 15.85 9.91
CA LEU A 78 -15.01 15.51 11.32
C LEU A 78 -14.54 14.07 11.53
N GLY A 79 -14.38 13.30 10.45
CA GLY A 79 -14.11 11.88 10.54
C GLY A 79 -15.36 11.05 10.88
N THR A 80 -15.22 9.72 10.87
CA THR A 80 -16.38 8.82 11.01
C THR A 80 -17.03 8.85 12.39
N ALA A 81 -16.25 9.03 13.46
CA ALA A 81 -16.79 9.15 14.82
C ALA A 81 -17.24 10.59 15.14
N GLY A 82 -16.47 11.59 14.70
CA GLY A 82 -16.81 13.00 14.90
C GLY A 82 -18.14 13.38 14.22
N SER A 83 -18.44 12.82 13.06
CA SER A 83 -19.72 13.02 12.38
C SER A 83 -20.90 12.45 13.18
N VAL A 84 -20.75 11.28 13.78
CA VAL A 84 -21.76 10.66 14.62
C VAL A 84 -21.91 11.42 15.95
N MET A 85 -20.85 12.01 16.49
CA MET A 85 -20.90 12.87 17.67
C MET A 85 -21.85 14.06 17.50
N LEU A 86 -21.98 14.64 16.30
CA LEU A 86 -22.97 15.69 16.02
C LEU A 86 -24.40 15.23 16.20
N ALA A 87 -24.67 13.93 16.01
CA ALA A 87 -25.99 13.33 16.21
C ALA A 87 -26.24 12.89 17.68
N ARG A 88 -25.29 13.06 18.60
CA ARG A 88 -25.39 12.66 20.03
C ARG A 88 -26.72 13.06 20.68
N PRO A 89 -27.29 14.26 20.46
CA PRO A 89 -28.56 14.63 21.10
C PRO A 89 -29.73 13.70 20.76
N GLN A 90 -29.64 12.92 19.69
CA GLN A 90 -30.65 11.99 19.23
C GLN A 90 -30.32 10.54 19.62
N LEU A 91 -29.10 10.26 20.11
CA LEU A 91 -28.54 8.93 20.38
C LEU A 91 -28.46 8.69 21.90
N ASN A 92 -29.59 8.53 22.55
CA ASN A 92 -29.71 8.43 24.03
C ASN A 92 -29.79 6.98 24.51
N GLU A 93 -29.95 6.01 23.62
CA GLU A 93 -30.02 4.57 23.90
C GLU A 93 -28.98 3.83 23.05
N THR A 94 -28.79 2.53 23.28
CA THR A 94 -27.95 1.70 22.40
C THR A 94 -28.37 1.89 20.95
N PHE A 95 -27.41 2.24 20.07
CA PHE A 95 -27.68 2.58 18.69
C PHE A 95 -26.80 1.80 17.70
N VAL A 96 -27.25 1.74 16.46
CA VAL A 96 -26.51 1.13 15.34
C VAL A 96 -25.86 2.22 14.51
N VAL A 97 -24.58 2.10 14.24
CA VAL A 97 -23.89 2.86 13.19
C VAL A 97 -23.72 1.96 11.99
N ILE A 98 -24.01 2.46 10.81
CA ILE A 98 -23.81 1.75 9.54
C ILE A 98 -23.20 2.68 8.50
N SER A 99 -22.23 2.19 7.75
CA SER A 99 -21.62 2.94 6.64
C SER A 99 -22.61 3.04 5.48
N GLY A 100 -22.80 4.24 4.94
CA GLY A 100 -23.78 4.58 3.89
C GLY A 100 -23.39 4.11 2.48
N ASP A 101 -22.32 3.35 2.38
CA ASP A 101 -21.69 2.91 1.13
C ASP A 101 -21.48 1.38 1.05
N SER A 102 -22.03 0.63 2.00
CA SER A 102 -21.91 -0.84 2.03
C SER A 102 -23.24 -1.50 1.70
N LEU A 103 -23.19 -2.53 0.87
CA LEU A 103 -24.34 -3.39 0.60
C LEU A 103 -24.31 -4.58 1.56
N THR A 104 -25.41 -4.81 2.30
CA THR A 104 -25.45 -5.89 3.31
C THR A 104 -26.86 -6.42 3.56
N ASP A 105 -26.92 -7.69 4.01
CA ASP A 105 -28.12 -8.32 4.55
C ASP A 105 -27.87 -8.98 5.93
N ILE A 106 -26.81 -8.57 6.62
CA ILE A 106 -26.42 -9.05 7.94
C ILE A 106 -27.54 -8.88 8.96
N ASP A 107 -27.77 -9.88 9.83
CA ASP A 107 -28.78 -9.82 10.91
C ASP A 107 -28.34 -8.83 12.02
N LEU A 108 -28.79 -7.59 11.91
CA LEU A 108 -28.55 -6.55 12.92
C LEU A 108 -29.18 -6.88 14.27
N GLY A 109 -30.29 -7.64 14.27
CA GLY A 109 -30.95 -8.10 15.49
C GLY A 109 -30.06 -9.10 16.26
N ALA A 110 -29.37 -9.99 15.57
CA ALA A 110 -28.43 -10.92 16.18
C ALA A 110 -27.21 -10.18 16.76
N ALA A 111 -26.66 -9.21 16.03
CA ALA A 111 -25.58 -8.36 16.53
C ALA A 111 -25.97 -7.58 17.79
N ALA A 112 -27.20 -7.01 17.82
CA ALA A 112 -27.70 -6.29 18.98
C ALA A 112 -27.99 -7.22 20.20
N ARG A 113 -28.38 -8.47 19.97
CA ARG A 113 -28.50 -9.47 21.06
C ARG A 113 -27.14 -9.79 21.64
N PHE A 114 -26.14 -10.07 20.79
CA PHE A 114 -24.76 -10.33 21.21
C PHE A 114 -24.19 -9.16 22.03
N HIS A 115 -24.38 -7.93 21.57
CA HIS A 115 -23.96 -6.72 22.28
C HIS A 115 -24.52 -6.65 23.70
N ARG A 116 -25.84 -6.88 23.86
CA ARG A 116 -26.54 -6.85 25.16
C ARG A 116 -26.09 -7.98 26.07
N GLU A 117 -25.91 -9.19 25.54
CA GLU A 117 -25.48 -10.36 26.33
C GLU A 117 -24.08 -10.15 26.89
N ARG A 118 -23.19 -9.52 26.12
CA ARG A 118 -21.82 -9.18 26.53
C ARG A 118 -21.74 -7.90 27.37
N LYS A 119 -22.85 -7.17 27.49
CA LYS A 119 -22.87 -5.81 28.09
C LYS A 119 -21.76 -4.95 27.54
N ALA A 120 -21.54 -4.99 26.22
CA ALA A 120 -20.46 -4.32 25.56
C ALA A 120 -20.64 -2.80 25.56
N LEU A 121 -19.55 -2.04 25.57
CA LEU A 121 -19.57 -0.61 25.26
C LEU A 121 -19.62 -0.40 23.74
N ALA A 122 -18.90 -1.26 23.01
CA ALA A 122 -18.88 -1.29 21.56
C ALA A 122 -18.84 -2.73 21.05
N THR A 123 -19.64 -3.01 20.02
CA THR A 123 -19.56 -4.25 19.25
C THR A 123 -19.29 -3.91 17.80
N ILE A 124 -18.20 -4.41 17.27
CA ILE A 124 -17.80 -4.27 15.88
C ILE A 124 -18.29 -5.48 15.11
N VAL A 125 -19.06 -5.27 14.06
CA VAL A 125 -19.48 -6.36 13.17
C VAL A 125 -18.32 -6.67 12.24
N LEU A 126 -17.88 -7.93 12.21
CA LEU A 126 -16.72 -8.42 11.49
C LEU A 126 -17.12 -9.37 10.37
N LYS A 127 -16.37 -9.35 9.28
CA LYS A 127 -16.54 -10.28 8.16
C LYS A 127 -15.19 -10.77 7.66
N PRO A 128 -14.99 -12.07 7.41
CA PRO A 128 -13.81 -12.56 6.72
C PRO A 128 -13.77 -12.03 5.28
N VAL A 129 -12.63 -11.46 4.88
CA VAL A 129 -12.43 -10.91 3.53
C VAL A 129 -11.13 -11.43 2.91
N PRO A 130 -11.12 -11.65 1.58
CA PRO A 130 -9.91 -12.13 0.89
C PRO A 130 -8.76 -11.10 0.89
N ASN A 131 -9.09 -9.80 0.85
CA ASN A 131 -8.10 -8.72 0.84
C ASN A 131 -8.34 -7.75 2.00
N PRO A 132 -7.66 -7.94 3.15
CA PRO A 132 -7.89 -7.13 4.35
C PRO A 132 -7.24 -5.75 4.32
N LEU A 133 -6.36 -5.43 3.35
CA LEU A 133 -5.55 -4.19 3.34
C LEU A 133 -6.36 -2.90 3.25
N GLU A 134 -7.57 -2.97 2.71
CA GLU A 134 -8.44 -1.81 2.52
C GLU A 134 -9.28 -1.49 3.76
N TYR A 135 -9.26 -2.38 4.76
CA TYR A 135 -10.13 -2.34 5.93
C TYR A 135 -9.35 -2.27 7.23
N GLY A 136 -10.02 -1.90 8.31
CA GLY A 136 -9.54 -2.17 9.65
C GLY A 136 -9.60 -3.67 9.93
N VAL A 137 -8.51 -4.26 10.36
CA VAL A 137 -8.39 -5.69 10.68
C VAL A 137 -8.47 -5.90 12.18
N VAL A 138 -9.26 -6.88 12.61
CA VAL A 138 -9.54 -7.12 14.01
C VAL A 138 -9.15 -8.55 14.40
N VAL A 139 -8.52 -8.68 15.55
CA VAL A 139 -8.24 -9.96 16.21
C VAL A 139 -9.13 -10.06 17.43
N VAL A 140 -9.86 -11.16 17.53
CA VAL A 140 -10.75 -11.47 18.67
C VAL A 140 -10.32 -12.78 19.34
N ASP A 141 -10.60 -12.88 20.65
CA ASP A 141 -10.45 -14.13 21.37
C ASP A 141 -11.66 -15.07 21.16
N GLU A 142 -11.63 -16.25 21.77
CA GLU A 142 -12.74 -17.24 21.72
C GLU A 142 -14.06 -16.68 22.27
N GLY A 143 -14.02 -15.69 23.14
CA GLY A 143 -15.18 -15.01 23.69
C GLY A 143 -15.71 -13.87 22.83
N GLY A 144 -15.00 -13.53 21.77
CA GLY A 144 -15.29 -12.40 20.89
C GLY A 144 -14.72 -11.06 21.40
N ALA A 145 -13.95 -11.01 22.50
CA ALA A 145 -13.35 -9.77 22.94
C ALA A 145 -12.24 -9.35 22.00
N VAL A 146 -12.22 -8.07 21.60
CA VAL A 146 -11.21 -7.53 20.68
C VAL A 146 -9.88 -7.43 21.40
N GLN A 147 -8.87 -8.12 20.87
CA GLN A 147 -7.51 -8.12 21.37
C GLN A 147 -6.64 -7.08 20.66
N ARG A 148 -6.88 -6.89 19.38
CA ARG A 148 -6.10 -5.97 18.55
C ARG A 148 -6.94 -5.43 17.41
N PHE A 149 -6.72 -4.16 17.10
CA PHE A 149 -7.30 -3.47 15.94
C PHE A 149 -6.19 -2.79 15.16
N ILE A 150 -6.13 -3.01 13.85
CA ILE A 150 -5.13 -2.41 12.95
C ILE A 150 -5.86 -1.80 11.77
N GLU A 151 -5.81 -0.48 11.65
CA GLU A 151 -6.47 0.23 10.54
C GLU A 151 -5.62 0.16 9.28
N LYS A 152 -6.18 -0.43 8.22
CA LYS A 152 -5.58 -0.54 6.88
C LYS A 152 -4.12 -1.00 6.94
N PRO A 153 -3.87 -2.24 7.38
CA PRO A 153 -2.53 -2.77 7.52
C PRO A 153 -1.80 -2.87 6.18
N SER A 154 -0.48 -2.91 6.21
CA SER A 154 0.31 -3.49 5.13
C SER A 154 0.30 -5.02 5.21
N TRP A 155 0.68 -5.73 4.14
CA TRP A 155 0.72 -7.21 4.18
C TRP A 155 1.61 -7.76 5.29
N GLY A 156 2.68 -7.07 5.67
CA GLY A 156 3.52 -7.45 6.82
C GLY A 156 2.85 -7.25 8.19
N GLU A 157 1.72 -6.58 8.25
CA GLU A 157 0.96 -6.31 9.48
C GLU A 157 -0.33 -7.12 9.57
N VAL A 158 -0.73 -7.81 8.49
CA VAL A 158 -1.95 -8.62 8.45
C VAL A 158 -1.78 -9.86 9.31
N ILE A 159 -2.55 -9.91 10.41
CA ILE A 159 -2.60 -11.01 11.39
C ILE A 159 -3.98 -11.67 11.48
N SER A 160 -4.94 -11.20 10.69
CA SER A 160 -6.31 -11.72 10.61
C SER A 160 -6.93 -11.35 9.26
N ASP A 161 -7.91 -12.12 8.79
CA ASP A 161 -8.75 -11.81 7.64
C ASP A 161 -10.11 -11.19 8.05
N LEU A 162 -10.31 -10.93 9.35
CA LEU A 162 -11.55 -10.35 9.88
C LEU A 162 -11.54 -8.83 9.69
N ALA A 163 -12.27 -8.37 8.69
CA ALA A 163 -12.43 -6.96 8.38
C ALA A 163 -13.53 -6.31 9.22
N ASN A 164 -13.29 -5.08 9.63
CA ASN A 164 -14.27 -4.17 10.15
C ASN A 164 -15.25 -3.76 9.04
N THR A 165 -16.53 -4.10 9.19
CA THR A 165 -17.56 -3.85 8.17
C THR A 165 -18.08 -2.40 8.14
N GLY A 166 -17.68 -1.56 9.08
CA GLY A 166 -18.30 -0.24 9.26
C GLY A 166 -19.71 -0.31 9.87
N ILE A 167 -20.07 -1.45 10.46
CA ILE A 167 -21.31 -1.64 11.21
C ILE A 167 -20.97 -1.83 12.67
N TYR A 168 -21.54 -0.98 13.53
CA TYR A 168 -21.27 -0.99 14.97
C TYR A 168 -22.56 -0.97 15.78
N ILE A 169 -22.55 -1.64 16.92
CA ILE A 169 -23.58 -1.50 17.95
C ILE A 169 -22.87 -0.81 19.12
N LEU A 170 -23.35 0.35 19.52
CA LEU A 170 -22.68 1.21 20.48
C LEU A 170 -23.60 1.63 21.63
N ASP A 171 -23.06 1.65 22.83
CA ASP A 171 -23.68 2.29 23.98
C ASP A 171 -23.37 3.80 23.95
N PRO A 172 -24.32 4.69 24.31
CA PRO A 172 -24.07 6.14 24.32
C PRO A 172 -22.87 6.60 25.17
N ALA A 173 -22.45 5.82 26.17
CA ALA A 173 -21.26 6.10 26.97
C ALA A 173 -19.96 6.15 26.11
N VAL A 174 -19.97 5.62 24.89
CA VAL A 174 -18.84 5.74 23.96
C VAL A 174 -18.47 7.20 23.66
N PHE A 175 -19.43 8.11 23.72
CA PHE A 175 -19.20 9.53 23.48
C PHE A 175 -18.38 10.24 24.57
N ASP A 176 -18.16 9.61 25.71
CA ASP A 176 -17.34 10.17 26.78
C ASP A 176 -15.83 10.05 26.49
N PHE A 177 -15.46 9.26 25.47
CA PHE A 177 -14.06 9.00 25.11
C PHE A 177 -13.49 9.98 24.08
N PHE A 178 -14.28 10.84 23.47
CA PHE A 178 -13.81 11.86 22.51
C PHE A 178 -14.66 13.12 22.57
N ARG A 179 -14.19 14.22 21.99
CA ARG A 179 -14.81 15.54 22.17
C ARG A 179 -15.60 15.97 20.94
N PRO A 180 -16.70 16.73 21.13
CA PRO A 180 -17.40 17.38 20.02
C PRO A 180 -16.46 18.33 19.24
N GLY A 181 -16.53 18.27 17.88
CA GLY A 181 -15.76 19.15 17.00
C GLY A 181 -14.32 18.69 16.73
N GLU A 182 -13.85 17.61 17.34
CA GLU A 182 -12.56 17.00 17.01
C GLU A 182 -12.73 16.06 15.80
N VAL A 183 -11.76 16.10 14.88
CA VAL A 183 -11.67 15.12 13.76
C VAL A 183 -11.28 13.78 14.36
N THR A 184 -12.24 12.85 14.37
CA THR A 184 -12.09 11.56 15.06
C THR A 184 -12.67 10.44 14.22
N ASP A 185 -11.91 9.35 14.06
CA ASP A 185 -12.35 8.15 13.37
C ASP A 185 -12.61 6.99 14.34
N TRP A 186 -13.67 6.18 14.08
CA TRP A 186 -13.94 5.00 14.87
C TRP A 186 -12.76 4.05 14.91
N SER A 187 -12.21 3.74 13.75
CA SER A 187 -11.16 2.75 13.57
C SER A 187 -9.77 3.24 13.95
N GLY A 188 -9.46 4.50 13.62
CA GLY A 188 -8.14 5.09 13.85
C GLY A 188 -7.92 5.59 15.26
N ASP A 189 -8.99 6.05 15.92
CA ASP A 189 -8.87 6.79 17.16
C ASP A 189 -9.68 6.15 18.30
N VAL A 190 -11.00 5.93 18.11
CA VAL A 190 -11.90 5.54 19.21
C VAL A 190 -11.66 4.11 19.67
N PHE A 191 -11.72 3.12 18.78
CA PHE A 191 -11.56 1.72 19.18
C PHE A 191 -10.18 1.42 19.77
N PRO A 192 -9.06 1.91 19.22
CA PRO A 192 -7.76 1.75 19.86
C PRO A 192 -7.69 2.37 21.25
N LYS A 193 -8.35 3.52 21.47
CA LYS A 193 -8.41 4.17 22.78
C LYS A 193 -9.21 3.35 23.78
N LEU A 194 -10.40 2.86 23.40
CA LEU A 194 -11.23 2.00 24.25
C LEU A 194 -10.47 0.74 24.68
N LEU A 195 -9.76 0.10 23.77
CA LEU A 195 -8.94 -1.08 24.06
C LEU A 195 -7.82 -0.77 25.05
N LYS A 196 -7.13 0.38 24.87
CA LYS A 196 -6.06 0.82 25.78
C LYS A 196 -6.58 1.12 27.19
N GLU A 197 -7.78 1.63 27.31
CA GLU A 197 -8.44 1.93 28.59
C GLU A 197 -9.11 0.70 29.23
N GLY A 198 -9.07 -0.46 28.54
CA GLY A 198 -9.59 -1.73 29.05
C GLY A 198 -11.12 -1.86 28.98
N GLU A 199 -11.74 -1.07 28.10
CA GLU A 199 -13.19 -1.07 27.92
C GLU A 199 -13.68 -2.33 27.20
N ARG A 200 -14.96 -2.65 27.35
CA ARG A 200 -15.59 -3.85 26.79
C ARG A 200 -15.92 -3.66 25.32
N VAL A 201 -14.93 -3.93 24.47
CA VAL A 201 -15.04 -3.92 23.02
C VAL A 201 -15.06 -5.35 22.51
N PHE A 202 -16.10 -5.71 21.75
CA PHE A 202 -16.26 -7.05 21.19
C PHE A 202 -16.35 -6.99 19.67
N GLY A 203 -15.87 -8.04 19.02
CA GLY A 203 -16.09 -8.33 17.60
C GLY A 203 -17.12 -9.44 17.45
N TRP A 204 -18.11 -9.22 16.62
CA TRP A 204 -19.10 -10.22 16.27
C TRP A 204 -18.92 -10.61 14.80
N ILE A 205 -18.55 -11.88 14.55
CA ILE A 205 -18.35 -12.40 13.19
C ILE A 205 -19.72 -12.69 12.60
N ALA A 206 -20.05 -11.94 11.56
CA ALA A 206 -21.38 -12.00 10.95
C ALA A 206 -21.46 -13.05 9.84
N ASP A 207 -22.57 -13.79 9.83
CA ASP A 207 -23.07 -14.47 8.64
C ASP A 207 -23.82 -13.47 7.75
N GLY A 208 -24.09 -13.84 6.48
CA GLY A 208 -24.76 -12.99 5.51
C GLY A 208 -23.82 -12.28 4.56
N TYR A 209 -24.40 -11.50 3.68
CA TYR A 209 -23.66 -10.75 2.66
C TYR A 209 -23.19 -9.39 3.18
N TRP A 210 -21.98 -9.03 2.84
CA TRP A 210 -21.43 -7.69 3.03
C TRP A 210 -20.42 -7.38 1.95
N GLU A 211 -20.55 -6.21 1.33
CA GLU A 211 -19.63 -5.70 0.33
C GLU A 211 -19.48 -4.18 0.49
N ASP A 212 -18.27 -3.68 0.69
CA ASP A 212 -17.97 -2.25 0.59
C ASP A 212 -17.85 -1.89 -0.89
N VAL A 213 -18.79 -1.08 -1.37
CA VAL A 213 -18.79 -0.60 -2.76
C VAL A 213 -17.74 0.50 -2.91
N GLY A 214 -16.48 0.17 -2.65
CA GLY A 214 -15.34 1.09 -2.65
C GLY A 214 -14.58 1.18 -3.97
N SER A 215 -14.79 0.24 -4.89
CA SER A 215 -14.10 0.17 -6.19
C SER A 215 -15.06 -0.18 -7.32
N HIS A 216 -14.66 0.02 -8.58
CA HIS A 216 -15.49 -0.36 -9.73
C HIS A 216 -15.78 -1.87 -9.76
N ALA A 217 -14.78 -2.70 -9.43
CA ALA A 217 -14.96 -4.15 -9.36
C ALA A 217 -15.97 -4.53 -8.26
N ALA A 218 -15.86 -3.94 -7.07
CA ALA A 218 -16.82 -4.14 -5.98
C ALA A 218 -18.23 -3.64 -6.36
N TYR A 219 -18.31 -2.52 -7.08
CA TYR A 219 -19.58 -1.99 -7.59
C TYR A 219 -20.27 -2.96 -8.56
N VAL A 220 -19.56 -3.45 -9.57
CA VAL A 220 -20.07 -4.41 -10.56
C VAL A 220 -20.47 -5.71 -9.86
N LYS A 221 -19.58 -6.23 -8.99
CA LYS A 221 -19.82 -7.43 -8.18
C LYS A 221 -21.09 -7.29 -7.33
N ALA A 222 -21.21 -6.22 -6.55
CA ALA A 222 -22.38 -5.99 -5.69
C ALA A 222 -23.67 -5.91 -6.51
N SER A 223 -23.64 -5.25 -7.68
CA SER A 223 -24.79 -5.12 -8.58
C SER A 223 -25.22 -6.48 -9.13
N PHE A 224 -24.29 -7.34 -9.51
CA PHE A 224 -24.60 -8.66 -10.05
C PHE A 224 -24.97 -9.67 -8.97
N ASP A 225 -24.31 -9.62 -7.80
CA ASP A 225 -24.68 -10.44 -6.63
C ASP A 225 -26.13 -10.21 -6.19
N CYS A 226 -26.68 -9.00 -6.37
CA CYS A 226 -28.12 -8.74 -6.21
C CYS A 226 -28.96 -9.54 -7.18
N LEU A 227 -28.64 -9.53 -8.47
CA LEU A 227 -29.39 -10.25 -9.50
C LEU A 227 -29.26 -11.77 -9.37
N GLU A 228 -28.13 -12.25 -8.88
CA GLU A 228 -27.88 -13.67 -8.62
C GLU A 228 -28.50 -14.16 -7.31
N GLY A 229 -29.10 -13.26 -6.52
CA GLY A 229 -29.78 -13.60 -5.27
C GLY A 229 -28.84 -13.94 -4.12
N LYS A 230 -27.54 -13.58 -4.20
CA LYS A 230 -26.56 -13.79 -3.14
C LYS A 230 -26.79 -12.87 -1.94
N VAL A 231 -27.46 -11.74 -2.16
CA VAL A 231 -27.84 -10.78 -1.12
C VAL A 231 -29.35 -10.57 -1.11
N LYS A 232 -29.94 -10.50 0.07
CA LYS A 232 -31.40 -10.38 0.25
C LYS A 232 -31.85 -8.92 0.14
N VAL A 233 -31.93 -8.42 -1.08
CA VAL A 233 -32.41 -7.07 -1.39
C VAL A 233 -33.73 -7.07 -2.19
N GLN A 234 -34.36 -5.91 -2.27
CA GLN A 234 -35.52 -5.71 -3.13
C GLN A 234 -35.10 -5.13 -4.47
N ILE A 235 -35.18 -5.92 -5.51
CA ILE A 235 -34.93 -5.49 -6.90
C ILE A 235 -36.21 -4.90 -7.47
N PRO A 236 -36.16 -3.73 -8.16
CA PRO A 236 -37.33 -3.15 -8.79
C PRO A 236 -37.80 -3.98 -9.99
N GLY A 237 -39.13 -3.91 -10.28
CA GLY A 237 -39.75 -4.63 -11.38
C GLY A 237 -40.38 -5.98 -10.97
N GLU A 238 -41.04 -6.61 -11.94
CA GLU A 238 -41.65 -7.94 -11.78
C GLU A 238 -40.64 -9.01 -12.20
N ARG A 239 -40.56 -10.09 -11.44
CA ARG A 239 -39.67 -11.20 -11.74
C ARG A 239 -40.25 -12.06 -12.86
N VAL A 240 -39.54 -12.11 -13.99
CA VAL A 240 -39.90 -12.93 -15.16
C VAL A 240 -38.91 -14.08 -15.28
N GLY A 241 -39.37 -15.32 -15.12
CA GLY A 241 -38.49 -16.48 -15.07
C GLY A 241 -37.66 -16.56 -13.79
N ASP A 242 -36.47 -17.20 -13.90
CA ASP A 242 -35.69 -17.53 -12.69
C ASP A 242 -34.83 -16.36 -12.15
N SER A 243 -34.37 -15.45 -13.02
CA SER A 243 -33.39 -14.42 -12.63
C SER A 243 -33.48 -13.12 -13.45
N THR A 244 -34.65 -12.82 -14.03
CA THR A 244 -34.84 -11.58 -14.81
C THR A 244 -35.94 -10.73 -14.16
N TRP A 245 -35.69 -9.44 -13.99
CA TRP A 245 -36.66 -8.44 -13.50
C TRP A 245 -36.94 -7.43 -14.57
N ILE A 246 -38.22 -7.22 -14.87
CA ILE A 246 -38.67 -6.29 -15.90
C ILE A 246 -39.69 -5.35 -15.25
N HIS A 247 -39.46 -4.04 -15.37
CA HIS A 247 -40.44 -3.06 -14.91
C HIS A 247 -41.69 -3.05 -15.81
N ALA A 248 -42.85 -2.80 -15.23
CA ALA A 248 -44.15 -2.84 -15.97
C ALA A 248 -44.17 -1.88 -17.17
N ASP A 249 -43.48 -0.74 -17.08
CA ASP A 249 -43.38 0.27 -18.14
C ASP A 249 -42.24 0.01 -19.15
N ALA A 250 -41.48 -1.06 -18.98
CA ALA A 250 -40.37 -1.38 -19.87
C ALA A 250 -40.89 -2.04 -21.16
N GLU A 251 -40.28 -1.70 -22.29
CA GLU A 251 -40.67 -2.24 -23.61
C GLU A 251 -39.58 -3.20 -24.12
N VAL A 252 -39.82 -4.49 -24.07
CA VAL A 252 -39.00 -5.51 -24.73
C VAL A 252 -39.67 -5.88 -26.06
N PHE A 253 -39.09 -5.43 -27.18
CA PHE A 253 -39.70 -5.58 -28.51
C PHE A 253 -39.62 -7.04 -29.02
N PRO A 254 -40.59 -7.48 -29.82
CA PRO A 254 -40.52 -8.79 -30.47
C PRO A 254 -39.20 -8.98 -31.25
N GLY A 255 -38.55 -10.11 -31.04
CA GLY A 255 -37.23 -10.41 -31.61
C GLY A 255 -36.02 -9.90 -30.78
N ALA A 256 -36.24 -9.21 -29.71
CA ALA A 256 -35.21 -8.97 -28.68
C ALA A 256 -35.03 -10.21 -27.82
N ARG A 257 -33.78 -10.46 -27.36
CA ARG A 257 -33.43 -11.58 -26.48
C ARG A 257 -32.87 -11.05 -25.19
N VAL A 258 -33.42 -11.48 -24.08
CA VAL A 258 -32.93 -11.18 -22.73
C VAL A 258 -32.70 -12.48 -21.99
N ASP A 259 -31.44 -12.82 -21.78
CA ASP A 259 -31.00 -13.98 -21.02
C ASP A 259 -30.54 -13.48 -19.63
N GLY A 260 -31.13 -13.99 -18.57
CA GLY A 260 -30.82 -13.59 -17.19
C GLY A 260 -29.49 -14.12 -16.66
N PRO A 261 -29.03 -13.62 -15.50
CA PRO A 261 -29.72 -12.65 -14.65
C PRO A 261 -29.73 -11.23 -15.23
N ALA A 262 -30.88 -10.57 -15.26
CA ALA A 262 -31.01 -9.24 -15.84
C ALA A 262 -32.02 -8.35 -15.14
N LEU A 263 -31.81 -7.03 -15.16
CA LEU A 263 -32.76 -6.01 -14.73
C LEU A 263 -33.03 -5.05 -15.89
N ILE A 264 -34.32 -4.88 -16.27
CA ILE A 264 -34.78 -3.90 -17.23
C ILE A 264 -35.61 -2.86 -16.48
N GLY A 265 -35.09 -1.65 -16.38
CA GLY A 265 -35.67 -0.54 -15.59
C GLY A 265 -36.92 0.08 -16.23
N ALA A 266 -37.57 0.99 -15.49
CA ALA A 266 -38.77 1.69 -15.90
C ALA A 266 -38.58 2.44 -17.22
N GLY A 267 -39.51 2.29 -18.16
CA GLY A 267 -39.49 2.97 -19.48
C GLY A 267 -38.29 2.63 -20.34
N ALA A 268 -37.46 1.64 -19.97
CA ALA A 268 -36.35 1.18 -20.78
C ALA A 268 -36.85 0.44 -22.05
N LYS A 269 -36.12 0.57 -23.16
CA LYS A 269 -36.49 -0.01 -24.45
C LYS A 269 -35.42 -0.94 -24.96
N VAL A 270 -35.73 -2.22 -25.11
CA VAL A 270 -34.85 -3.22 -25.73
C VAL A 270 -35.43 -3.55 -27.14
N ARG A 271 -34.80 -3.03 -28.19
CA ARG A 271 -35.29 -3.10 -29.54
C ARG A 271 -35.08 -4.48 -30.18
N ALA A 272 -35.81 -4.75 -31.28
CA ALA A 272 -35.76 -5.99 -32.02
C ALA A 272 -34.33 -6.35 -32.47
N GLY A 273 -33.90 -7.61 -32.28
CA GLY A 273 -32.56 -8.08 -32.62
C GLY A 273 -31.47 -7.71 -31.59
N ALA A 274 -31.80 -6.96 -30.57
CA ALA A 274 -30.89 -6.76 -29.44
C ALA A 274 -30.76 -8.02 -28.60
N TRP A 275 -29.56 -8.30 -28.11
CA TRP A 275 -29.28 -9.41 -27.24
C TRP A 275 -28.63 -8.91 -25.94
N VAL A 276 -29.38 -9.01 -24.86
CA VAL A 276 -28.94 -8.76 -23.49
C VAL A 276 -28.63 -10.09 -22.86
N ASN A 277 -27.34 -10.37 -22.59
CA ASN A 277 -26.83 -11.58 -21.96
C ASN A 277 -26.33 -11.24 -20.55
N GLY A 278 -26.96 -11.78 -19.54
CA GLY A 278 -26.68 -11.49 -18.14
C GLY A 278 -25.31 -12.04 -17.63
N PRO A 279 -24.86 -11.55 -16.44
CA PRO A 279 -25.55 -10.56 -15.63
C PRO A 279 -25.58 -9.17 -16.28
N ALA A 280 -26.73 -8.50 -16.31
CA ALA A 280 -26.89 -7.22 -16.99
C ALA A 280 -27.92 -6.31 -16.31
N ILE A 281 -27.64 -5.01 -16.31
CA ILE A 281 -28.58 -4.00 -15.78
C ILE A 281 -28.79 -2.93 -16.85
N ILE A 282 -30.04 -2.66 -17.18
CA ILE A 282 -30.47 -1.56 -18.04
C ILE A 282 -31.32 -0.63 -17.20
N GLY A 283 -30.81 0.57 -16.95
CA GLY A 283 -31.45 1.62 -16.15
C GLY A 283 -32.68 2.20 -16.81
N ALA A 284 -33.42 2.99 -16.02
CA ALA A 284 -34.68 3.58 -16.46
C ALA A 284 -34.52 4.50 -17.68
N TYR A 285 -35.49 4.49 -18.58
CA TYR A 285 -35.55 5.32 -19.79
C TYR A 285 -34.35 5.17 -20.73
N SER A 286 -33.59 4.10 -20.61
CA SER A 286 -32.45 3.80 -21.48
C SER A 286 -32.91 3.00 -22.72
N THR A 287 -32.26 3.22 -23.83
CA THR A 287 -32.60 2.53 -25.09
C THR A 287 -31.41 1.67 -25.55
N ILE A 288 -31.64 0.38 -25.68
CA ILE A 288 -30.75 -0.58 -26.31
C ILE A 288 -31.29 -0.82 -27.74
N ASP A 289 -30.59 -0.29 -28.74
CA ASP A 289 -31.07 -0.29 -30.11
C ASP A 289 -30.85 -1.65 -30.81
N SER A 290 -31.35 -1.80 -32.00
CA SER A 290 -31.37 -3.04 -32.73
C SER A 290 -29.97 -3.59 -33.03
N GLY A 291 -29.79 -4.91 -32.90
CA GLY A 291 -28.52 -5.59 -33.12
C GLY A 291 -27.45 -5.35 -32.09
N VAL A 292 -27.74 -4.62 -31.01
CA VAL A 292 -26.81 -4.44 -29.90
C VAL A 292 -26.59 -5.77 -29.19
N LYS A 293 -25.32 -6.05 -28.81
CA LYS A 293 -24.95 -7.17 -27.95
C LYS A 293 -24.36 -6.64 -26.65
N LEU A 294 -25.03 -6.90 -25.56
CA LEU A 294 -24.66 -6.46 -24.24
C LEU A 294 -24.44 -7.67 -23.33
N SER A 295 -23.26 -7.82 -22.74
CA SER A 295 -22.94 -8.89 -21.81
C SER A 295 -22.15 -8.37 -20.60
N ASN A 296 -22.46 -8.89 -19.43
CA ASN A 296 -21.80 -8.54 -18.17
C ASN A 296 -21.68 -7.02 -17.95
N SER A 297 -22.70 -6.24 -18.32
CA SER A 297 -22.59 -4.80 -18.40
C SER A 297 -23.73 -4.09 -17.67
N ILE A 298 -23.45 -2.88 -17.20
CA ILE A 298 -24.39 -2.01 -16.50
C ILE A 298 -24.57 -0.73 -17.30
N VAL A 299 -25.80 -0.43 -17.68
CA VAL A 299 -26.19 0.83 -18.33
C VAL A 299 -27.13 1.57 -17.37
N TRP A 300 -26.74 2.78 -16.94
CA TRP A 300 -27.57 3.60 -16.08
C TRP A 300 -28.67 4.31 -16.86
N ASP A 301 -29.46 5.09 -16.14
CA ASP A 301 -30.65 5.75 -16.65
C ASP A 301 -30.37 6.74 -17.80
N HIS A 302 -31.37 6.95 -18.64
CA HIS A 302 -31.38 7.92 -19.74
C HIS A 302 -30.25 7.76 -20.75
N SER A 303 -29.69 6.56 -20.91
CA SER A 303 -28.58 6.30 -21.83
C SER A 303 -29.05 5.63 -23.11
N TYR A 304 -28.34 5.89 -24.18
CA TYR A 304 -28.63 5.34 -25.52
C TYR A 304 -27.45 4.51 -26.00
N VAL A 305 -27.71 3.27 -26.38
CA VAL A 305 -26.74 2.38 -27.02
C VAL A 305 -27.22 2.11 -28.45
N GLY A 306 -26.50 2.65 -29.43
CA GLY A 306 -26.85 2.69 -30.82
C GLY A 306 -26.64 1.37 -31.57
N LEU A 307 -27.25 1.26 -32.76
CA LEU A 307 -27.30 0.09 -33.62
C LEU A 307 -25.98 -0.69 -33.70
N ASN A 308 -26.05 -2.03 -33.58
CA ASN A 308 -24.93 -2.96 -33.77
C ASN A 308 -23.73 -2.74 -32.86
N SER A 309 -23.87 -1.97 -31.78
CA SER A 309 -22.81 -1.79 -30.81
C SER A 309 -22.64 -3.02 -29.90
N ARG A 310 -21.44 -3.18 -29.33
CA ARG A 310 -21.10 -4.30 -28.45
C ARG A 310 -20.54 -3.78 -27.14
N LEU A 311 -21.15 -4.19 -26.04
CA LEU A 311 -20.73 -3.87 -24.66
C LEU A 311 -20.36 -5.17 -23.96
N ARG A 312 -19.15 -5.23 -23.42
CA ARG A 312 -18.64 -6.39 -22.69
C ARG A 312 -18.04 -5.93 -21.37
N GLY A 313 -18.59 -6.38 -20.24
CA GLY A 313 -18.02 -6.08 -18.91
C GLY A 313 -17.87 -4.59 -18.64
N SER A 314 -18.75 -3.75 -19.19
CA SER A 314 -18.62 -2.30 -19.16
C SER A 314 -19.70 -1.62 -18.31
N VAL A 315 -19.37 -0.46 -17.75
CA VAL A 315 -20.30 0.38 -17.01
C VAL A 315 -20.49 1.70 -17.78
N VAL A 316 -21.74 1.97 -18.14
CA VAL A 316 -22.16 3.19 -18.82
C VAL A 316 -23.03 3.99 -17.85
N CYS A 317 -22.55 5.17 -17.45
CA CYS A 317 -23.26 6.02 -16.50
C CYS A 317 -24.48 6.72 -17.14
N ARG A 318 -25.08 7.66 -16.41
CA ARG A 318 -26.31 8.37 -16.80
C ARG A 318 -26.12 9.26 -18.02
N SER A 319 -27.13 9.36 -18.87
CA SER A 319 -27.18 10.28 -20.02
C SER A 319 -26.04 10.08 -21.04
N VAL A 320 -25.51 8.89 -21.16
CA VAL A 320 -24.47 8.59 -22.14
C VAL A 320 -25.07 8.24 -23.49
N THR A 321 -24.49 8.76 -24.55
CA THR A 321 -24.82 8.39 -25.92
C THR A 321 -23.71 7.59 -26.57
N VAL A 322 -23.87 6.29 -26.69
CA VAL A 322 -23.02 5.42 -27.50
C VAL A 322 -23.65 5.36 -28.89
N LYS A 323 -22.98 5.93 -29.93
CA LYS A 323 -23.49 5.92 -31.31
C LYS A 323 -23.32 4.53 -31.93
N ASN A 324 -23.70 4.37 -33.19
CA ASN A 324 -23.78 3.07 -33.87
C ASN A 324 -22.44 2.40 -34.06
N GLY A 325 -22.37 1.06 -33.95
CA GLY A 325 -21.21 0.24 -34.29
C GLY A 325 -20.04 0.38 -33.33
N CYS A 326 -20.26 0.87 -32.14
CA CYS A 326 -19.20 1.03 -31.12
C CYS A 326 -18.88 -0.29 -30.42
N LEU A 327 -17.63 -0.42 -29.98
CA LEU A 327 -17.14 -1.52 -29.13
C LEU A 327 -16.62 -0.98 -27.80
N LEU A 328 -17.25 -1.39 -26.70
CA LEU A 328 -16.77 -1.13 -25.35
C LEU A 328 -16.29 -2.45 -24.75
N GLU A 329 -14.98 -2.49 -24.44
CA GLU A 329 -14.34 -3.70 -23.93
C GLU A 329 -14.41 -3.75 -22.39
N GLU A 330 -13.97 -4.87 -21.85
CA GLU A 330 -14.09 -5.25 -20.45
C GLU A 330 -13.42 -4.25 -19.49
N GLY A 331 -14.09 -3.96 -18.37
CA GLY A 331 -13.59 -3.03 -17.36
C GLY A 331 -13.70 -1.54 -17.74
N THR A 332 -14.30 -1.22 -18.90
CA THR A 332 -14.56 0.18 -19.28
C THR A 332 -15.59 0.84 -18.39
N VAL A 333 -15.35 2.09 -18.02
CA VAL A 333 -16.31 2.92 -17.27
C VAL A 333 -16.49 4.26 -17.99
N ILE A 334 -17.70 4.49 -18.48
CA ILE A 334 -18.06 5.72 -19.21
C ILE A 334 -18.85 6.63 -18.26
N GLY A 335 -18.28 7.78 -17.93
CA GLY A 335 -18.89 8.79 -17.06
C GLY A 335 -20.15 9.41 -17.66
N SER A 336 -20.93 10.09 -16.84
CA SER A 336 -22.21 10.70 -17.25
C SER A 336 -22.00 11.76 -18.34
N ASP A 337 -23.02 11.94 -19.19
CA ASP A 337 -23.07 12.97 -20.23
C ASP A 337 -21.93 12.86 -21.27
N VAL A 338 -21.43 11.64 -21.52
CA VAL A 338 -20.41 11.33 -22.53
C VAL A 338 -21.06 10.93 -23.85
N THR A 339 -20.48 11.38 -24.97
CA THR A 339 -20.83 10.93 -26.31
C THR A 339 -19.70 10.11 -26.92
N ILE A 340 -19.95 8.85 -27.28
CA ILE A 340 -19.03 7.98 -28.02
C ILE A 340 -19.43 8.02 -29.50
N GLY A 341 -18.54 8.52 -30.34
CA GLY A 341 -18.74 8.63 -31.81
C GLY A 341 -18.93 7.28 -32.47
N ALA A 342 -19.63 7.25 -33.59
CA ALA A 342 -19.95 6.02 -34.30
C ALA A 342 -18.69 5.25 -34.76
N GLY A 343 -18.70 3.92 -34.61
CA GLY A 343 -17.58 3.05 -34.99
C GLY A 343 -16.37 3.13 -34.09
N SER A 344 -16.47 3.80 -32.96
CA SER A 344 -15.34 3.91 -32.01
C SER A 344 -15.16 2.64 -31.18
N THR A 345 -13.91 2.39 -30.80
CA THR A 345 -13.53 1.31 -29.90
C THR A 345 -12.97 1.91 -28.60
N VAL A 346 -13.49 1.49 -27.47
CA VAL A 346 -12.92 1.81 -26.14
C VAL A 346 -12.29 0.54 -25.59
N ASN A 347 -10.98 0.54 -25.45
CA ASN A 347 -10.20 -0.62 -25.03
C ASN A 347 -10.46 -0.95 -23.55
N ALA A 348 -10.10 -2.18 -23.17
CA ALA A 348 -10.32 -2.69 -21.82
C ALA A 348 -9.70 -1.79 -20.74
N ASN A 349 -10.42 -1.67 -19.61
CA ASN A 349 -10.03 -0.88 -18.43
C ASN A 349 -9.90 0.64 -18.64
N VAL A 350 -10.35 1.15 -19.78
CA VAL A 350 -10.38 2.59 -20.05
C VAL A 350 -11.51 3.25 -19.26
N ARG A 351 -11.23 4.42 -18.70
CA ARG A 351 -12.22 5.26 -18.01
C ARG A 351 -12.37 6.60 -18.73
N ILE A 352 -13.60 6.98 -18.97
CA ILE A 352 -13.92 8.27 -19.59
C ILE A 352 -14.69 9.11 -18.58
N TRP A 353 -14.15 10.29 -18.24
CA TRP A 353 -14.78 11.21 -17.28
C TRP A 353 -16.02 11.88 -17.87
N PRO A 354 -16.92 12.44 -17.04
CA PRO A 354 -18.13 13.11 -17.50
C PRO A 354 -17.87 14.23 -18.49
N ASN A 355 -18.88 14.51 -19.33
CA ASN A 355 -18.88 15.61 -20.31
C ASN A 355 -17.72 15.52 -21.34
N LYS A 356 -17.39 14.30 -21.80
CA LYS A 356 -16.39 14.06 -22.85
C LYS A 356 -17.04 13.63 -24.15
N GLU A 357 -16.39 13.95 -25.24
CA GLU A 357 -16.79 13.51 -26.58
C GLU A 357 -15.65 12.70 -27.23
N VAL A 358 -15.96 11.50 -27.69
CA VAL A 358 -15.05 10.65 -28.48
C VAL A 358 -15.42 10.79 -29.93
N GLU A 359 -14.47 11.16 -30.77
CA GLU A 359 -14.67 11.32 -32.20
C GLU A 359 -15.07 9.99 -32.87
N PRO A 360 -15.88 10.03 -33.97
CA PRO A 360 -16.23 8.84 -34.70
C PRO A 360 -15.00 8.07 -35.22
N GLY A 361 -15.02 6.73 -35.09
CA GLY A 361 -13.94 5.85 -35.54
C GLY A 361 -12.68 5.89 -34.64
N ALA A 362 -12.69 6.60 -33.55
CA ALA A 362 -11.55 6.68 -32.64
C ALA A 362 -11.31 5.37 -31.88
N VAL A 363 -10.06 5.05 -31.63
CA VAL A 363 -9.64 3.95 -30.75
C VAL A 363 -9.06 4.54 -29.50
N VAL A 364 -9.78 4.42 -28.39
CA VAL A 364 -9.39 4.98 -27.09
C VAL A 364 -8.57 3.93 -26.36
N HIS A 365 -7.25 4.15 -26.25
CA HIS A 365 -6.31 3.26 -25.60
C HIS A 365 -6.04 3.65 -24.14
N GLU A 366 -6.29 4.92 -23.79
CA GLU A 366 -6.02 5.49 -22.48
C GLU A 366 -7.26 6.19 -21.93
N SER A 367 -7.34 6.28 -20.60
CA SER A 367 -8.46 6.97 -19.97
C SER A 367 -8.46 8.45 -20.33
N ILE A 368 -9.63 8.95 -20.73
CA ILE A 368 -9.79 10.37 -21.09
C ILE A 368 -10.00 11.18 -19.82
N ILE A 369 -8.91 11.32 -19.06
CA ILE A 369 -8.87 12.12 -17.84
C ILE A 369 -7.57 12.91 -17.81
N TRP A 370 -6.49 12.29 -17.95
CA TRP A 370 -5.09 12.72 -17.93
C TRP A 370 -4.27 11.42 -17.89
N ALA A 371 -3.42 11.19 -18.85
CA ALA A 371 -2.72 9.93 -19.07
C ALA A 371 -1.98 9.40 -17.84
N GLY A 372 -2.03 8.11 -17.65
CA GLY A 372 -1.21 7.38 -16.68
C GLY A 372 -1.77 6.01 -16.34
N SER A 373 -0.96 4.95 -16.43
CA SER A 373 -1.35 3.59 -16.04
C SER A 373 -1.64 3.50 -14.53
N TRP A 374 -2.66 2.73 -14.17
CA TRP A 374 -3.16 2.65 -12.81
C TRP A 374 -2.55 1.44 -12.08
N LYS A 375 -1.65 1.67 -11.09
CA LYS A 375 -1.21 0.66 -10.12
C LYS A 375 -2.11 0.66 -8.89
N ARG A 376 -2.22 -0.46 -8.18
CA ARG A 376 -3.02 -0.60 -6.93
C ARG A 376 -2.58 0.33 -5.80
N GLY A 377 -1.33 0.77 -5.81
CA GLY A 377 -0.74 1.77 -4.94
C GLY A 377 0.47 2.38 -5.63
N LEU A 378 0.84 3.59 -5.25
CA LEU A 378 2.04 4.25 -5.79
C LEU A 378 3.32 3.74 -5.11
N PHE A 379 3.22 3.36 -3.82
CA PHE A 379 4.35 3.05 -2.97
C PHE A 379 4.59 1.55 -2.83
N THR A 380 5.87 1.18 -2.90
CA THR A 380 6.42 -0.12 -2.50
C THR A 380 7.14 0.02 -1.15
N SER A 381 7.80 -1.03 -0.68
CA SER A 381 8.65 -0.98 0.52
C SER A 381 9.87 -0.04 0.38
N TYR A 382 10.22 0.33 -0.86
CA TYR A 382 11.38 1.19 -1.19
C TYR A 382 11.01 2.55 -1.78
N GLY A 383 9.77 3.01 -1.62
CA GLY A 383 9.27 4.22 -2.24
C GLY A 383 8.46 3.94 -3.52
N LEU A 384 8.42 4.89 -4.46
CA LEU A 384 7.74 4.68 -5.75
C LEU A 384 8.72 4.04 -6.73
N ASN A 385 8.37 2.90 -7.25
CA ASN A 385 9.16 2.18 -8.25
C ASN A 385 8.38 1.97 -9.55
N GLY A 386 9.05 2.06 -10.70
CA GLY A 386 8.43 1.78 -11.98
C GLY A 386 9.40 1.76 -13.15
N LEU A 387 9.01 1.09 -14.24
CA LEU A 387 9.74 1.06 -15.49
C LEU A 387 9.87 2.48 -16.06
N ILE A 388 11.11 2.90 -16.32
CA ILE A 388 11.43 4.24 -16.81
C ILE A 388 10.84 4.43 -18.22
N ASN A 389 10.21 5.60 -18.44
CA ASN A 389 9.59 6.01 -19.69
C ASN A 389 8.43 5.10 -20.17
N ILE A 390 7.96 4.20 -19.30
CA ILE A 390 6.76 3.38 -19.47
C ILE A 390 5.77 3.66 -18.34
N GLU A 391 6.20 3.48 -17.10
CA GLU A 391 5.41 3.74 -15.89
C GLU A 391 5.82 5.05 -15.22
N LEU A 392 7.12 5.29 -15.09
CA LEU A 392 7.68 6.56 -14.64
C LEU A 392 7.97 7.44 -15.86
N THR A 393 6.92 8.08 -16.39
CA THR A 393 7.03 9.04 -17.49
C THR A 393 7.22 10.47 -16.94
N PRO A 394 7.66 11.45 -17.77
CA PRO A 394 7.70 12.85 -17.36
C PRO A 394 6.34 13.40 -16.93
N GLU A 395 5.24 12.97 -17.55
CA GLU A 395 3.87 13.37 -17.21
C GLU A 395 3.49 12.86 -15.82
N PHE A 396 3.73 11.57 -15.55
CA PHE A 396 3.56 10.96 -14.23
C PHE A 396 4.36 11.74 -13.17
N ALA A 397 5.64 11.98 -13.43
CA ALA A 397 6.55 12.66 -12.51
C ALA A 397 6.13 14.12 -12.25
N SER A 398 5.69 14.85 -13.28
CA SER A 398 5.17 16.21 -13.11
C SER A 398 3.91 16.24 -12.25
N ARG A 399 3.00 15.30 -12.48
CA ARG A 399 1.77 15.16 -11.68
C ARG A 399 2.08 14.77 -10.24
N LEU A 400 2.99 13.82 -10.03
CA LEU A 400 3.46 13.43 -8.70
C LEU A 400 4.10 14.62 -7.97
N GLY A 401 4.95 15.37 -8.65
CA GLY A 401 5.56 16.59 -8.11
C GLY A 401 4.53 17.62 -7.67
N ALA A 402 3.49 17.82 -8.47
CA ALA A 402 2.39 18.73 -8.12
C ALA A 402 1.60 18.24 -6.90
N ALA A 403 1.37 16.94 -6.77
CA ALA A 403 0.72 16.34 -5.60
C ALA A 403 1.60 16.51 -4.34
N ILE A 404 2.91 16.29 -4.43
CA ILE A 404 3.88 16.52 -3.33
C ILE A 404 3.86 18.00 -2.91
N GLY A 405 3.92 18.94 -3.88
CA GLY A 405 3.85 20.37 -3.60
C GLY A 405 2.51 20.79 -2.98
N ALA A 406 1.41 20.13 -3.35
CA ALA A 406 0.10 20.40 -2.78
C ALA A 406 -0.07 19.82 -1.35
N LEU A 407 0.68 18.79 -1.00
CA LEU A 407 0.69 18.19 0.35
C LEU A 407 1.27 19.14 1.40
N THR A 408 2.12 20.08 0.98
CA THR A 408 2.80 21.05 1.85
C THR A 408 2.19 22.45 1.74
N PRO A 409 2.31 23.31 2.75
CA PRO A 409 1.91 24.71 2.64
C PRO A 409 2.63 25.43 1.49
N LYS A 410 2.01 26.50 0.95
CA LYS A 410 2.68 27.35 -0.06
C LYS A 410 3.99 27.92 0.47
N GLY A 411 5.00 27.98 -0.38
CA GLY A 411 6.32 28.50 -0.04
C GLY A 411 7.22 27.52 0.73
N THR A 412 6.72 26.34 1.12
CA THR A 412 7.55 25.30 1.76
C THR A 412 8.71 24.90 0.84
N GLU A 413 9.90 24.80 1.39
CA GLU A 413 11.09 24.32 0.68
C GLU A 413 11.10 22.79 0.72
N ILE A 414 11.37 22.17 -0.43
CA ILE A 414 11.55 20.73 -0.61
C ILE A 414 12.90 20.52 -1.27
N ALA A 415 13.79 19.78 -0.64
CA ALA A 415 15.06 19.45 -1.22
C ALA A 415 14.90 18.38 -2.31
N PHE A 416 15.71 18.46 -3.33
CA PHE A 416 15.73 17.50 -4.42
C PHE A 416 17.17 17.05 -4.72
N SER A 417 17.38 15.76 -4.84
CA SER A 417 18.65 15.20 -5.34
C SER A 417 18.37 14.01 -6.26
N ARG A 418 19.39 13.58 -6.96
CA ARG A 418 19.32 12.43 -7.88
C ARG A 418 20.65 11.72 -7.98
N ASP A 419 20.64 10.54 -8.58
CA ASP A 419 21.83 9.88 -9.08
C ASP A 419 22.34 10.54 -10.38
N TYR A 420 23.39 9.96 -10.98
CA TYR A 420 24.05 10.52 -12.16
C TYR A 420 23.32 10.19 -13.48
N THR A 421 22.34 9.29 -13.47
CA THR A 421 21.73 8.74 -14.69
C THR A 421 20.88 9.75 -15.46
N ARG A 422 20.72 9.50 -16.77
CA ARG A 422 19.87 10.32 -17.68
C ARG A 422 18.41 10.23 -17.29
N SER A 423 17.97 9.04 -16.89
CA SER A 423 16.61 8.77 -16.44
C SER A 423 16.24 9.57 -15.19
N ALA A 424 17.08 9.52 -14.15
CA ALA A 424 16.85 10.29 -12.93
C ALA A 424 16.87 11.81 -13.19
N ARG A 425 17.68 12.26 -14.14
CA ARG A 425 17.71 13.67 -14.58
C ARG A 425 16.41 14.10 -15.27
N MET A 426 15.85 13.24 -16.12
CA MET A 426 14.58 13.48 -16.83
C MET A 426 13.41 13.55 -15.83
N ILE A 427 13.26 12.51 -15.04
CA ILE A 427 12.18 12.39 -14.03
C ILE A 427 12.29 13.52 -13.00
N GLY A 428 13.49 13.83 -12.52
CA GLY A 428 13.71 14.89 -11.54
C GLY A 428 13.30 16.28 -12.04
N ARG A 429 13.59 16.61 -13.29
CA ARG A 429 13.15 17.89 -13.89
C ARG A 429 11.63 18.00 -13.96
N ALA A 430 10.95 16.93 -14.32
CA ALA A 430 9.52 16.89 -14.37
C ALA A 430 8.88 17.00 -12.97
N LEU A 431 9.42 16.29 -11.97
CA LEU A 431 9.03 16.40 -10.56
C LEU A 431 9.14 17.84 -10.04
N MET A 432 10.32 18.46 -10.22
CA MET A 432 10.56 19.83 -9.78
C MET A 432 9.57 20.81 -10.42
N SER A 433 9.28 20.66 -11.71
CA SER A 433 8.29 21.49 -12.41
C SER A 433 6.88 21.34 -11.81
N GLY A 434 6.51 20.11 -11.44
CA GLY A 434 5.26 19.84 -10.75
C GLY A 434 5.18 20.52 -9.38
N ILE A 435 6.23 20.40 -8.56
CA ILE A 435 6.30 20.98 -7.21
C ILE A 435 6.10 22.50 -7.26
N ILE A 436 6.84 23.22 -8.12
CA ILE A 436 6.73 24.68 -8.20
C ILE A 436 5.37 25.13 -8.73
N SER A 437 4.69 24.32 -9.57
CA SER A 437 3.34 24.59 -10.07
C SER A 437 2.28 24.59 -8.97
N ALA A 438 2.55 23.92 -7.84
CA ALA A 438 1.69 23.88 -6.65
C ALA A 438 2.05 24.95 -5.61
N GLY A 439 3.06 25.81 -5.91
CA GLY A 439 3.48 26.94 -5.06
C GLY A 439 4.50 26.59 -3.97
N SER A 440 5.12 25.40 -4.01
CA SER A 440 6.23 25.02 -3.13
C SER A 440 7.57 25.29 -3.80
N ASN A 441 8.62 25.58 -3.02
CA ASN A 441 9.96 25.87 -3.52
C ASN A 441 10.79 24.57 -3.58
N VAL A 442 11.75 24.53 -4.50
CA VAL A 442 12.69 23.40 -4.61
C VAL A 442 14.10 23.88 -4.36
N ILE A 443 14.84 23.14 -3.51
CA ILE A 443 16.28 23.26 -3.35
C ILE A 443 16.92 22.13 -4.13
N ASP A 444 17.45 22.40 -5.31
CA ASP A 444 18.15 21.41 -6.14
C ASP A 444 19.58 21.21 -5.61
N LEU A 445 19.82 20.06 -5.00
CA LEU A 445 21.11 19.61 -4.48
C LEU A 445 21.95 18.89 -5.55
N SER A 446 21.42 18.77 -6.77
CA SER A 446 22.07 18.12 -7.90
C SER A 446 22.30 16.61 -7.67
N VAL A 447 23.48 16.09 -7.99
CA VAL A 447 23.83 14.69 -7.82
C VAL A 447 24.40 14.45 -6.43
N LEU A 448 23.77 13.58 -5.66
CA LEU A 448 24.24 13.14 -4.35
C LEU A 448 23.97 11.64 -4.17
N PRO A 449 24.79 10.92 -3.39
CA PRO A 449 24.37 9.63 -2.86
C PRO A 449 23.13 9.76 -1.95
N ALA A 450 22.30 8.75 -1.92
CA ALA A 450 21.07 8.77 -1.10
C ALA A 450 21.32 9.04 0.39
N PRO A 451 22.33 8.45 1.07
CA PRO A 451 22.62 8.75 2.47
C PRO A 451 23.03 10.21 2.69
N VAL A 452 23.75 10.82 1.76
CA VAL A 452 24.10 12.25 1.85
C VAL A 452 22.86 13.14 1.71
N CYS A 453 21.92 12.78 0.85
CA CYS A 453 20.63 13.48 0.74
C CYS A 453 19.82 13.37 2.05
N ARG A 454 19.71 12.18 2.64
CA ARG A 454 19.03 11.95 3.94
C ARG A 454 19.68 12.76 5.06
N TYR A 455 21.03 12.72 5.11
CA TYR A 455 21.81 13.50 6.07
C TYR A 455 21.51 15.00 5.93
N TRP A 456 21.52 15.51 4.68
CA TRP A 456 21.22 16.90 4.39
C TRP A 456 19.81 17.32 4.82
N ALA A 457 18.81 16.47 4.50
CA ALA A 457 17.42 16.68 4.90
C ALA A 457 17.27 16.83 6.42
N ARG A 458 17.85 15.91 7.17
CA ARG A 458 17.85 15.92 8.64
C ARG A 458 18.57 17.15 9.21
N HIS A 459 19.74 17.48 8.67
CA HIS A 459 20.54 18.59 9.20
C HIS A 459 19.89 19.95 8.97
N ASN A 460 19.16 20.11 7.88
CA ASN A 460 18.47 21.36 7.52
C ASN A 460 16.98 21.38 7.93
N HIS A 461 16.43 20.28 8.46
CA HIS A 461 15.01 20.11 8.78
C HIS A 461 14.09 20.39 7.57
N VAL A 462 14.44 19.87 6.41
CA VAL A 462 13.72 20.04 5.15
C VAL A 462 13.43 18.67 4.55
N SER A 463 12.18 18.42 4.20
CA SER A 463 11.81 17.19 3.47
C SER A 463 12.55 17.12 2.13
N ALA A 464 12.92 15.93 1.70
CA ALA A 464 13.70 15.75 0.49
C ALA A 464 13.12 14.69 -0.44
N ILE A 465 13.42 14.81 -1.71
CA ILE A 465 13.13 13.80 -2.75
C ILE A 465 14.45 13.38 -3.37
N HIS A 466 14.63 12.07 -3.49
CA HIS A 466 15.76 11.48 -4.19
C HIS A 466 15.27 10.61 -5.34
N VAL A 467 15.81 10.83 -6.53
CA VAL A 467 15.49 10.04 -7.73
C VAL A 467 16.73 9.26 -8.15
N GLN A 468 16.58 7.97 -8.31
CA GLN A 468 17.68 7.08 -8.66
C GLN A 468 17.21 5.98 -9.62
N THR A 469 18.16 5.35 -10.30
CA THR A 469 17.92 4.07 -10.96
C THR A 469 17.79 3.00 -9.90
N SER A 470 16.84 2.08 -10.07
CA SER A 470 16.64 0.98 -9.13
C SER A 470 17.88 0.10 -9.05
N PRO A 471 18.39 -0.22 -7.87
CA PRO A 471 19.56 -1.10 -7.73
C PRO A 471 19.23 -2.57 -8.07
N VAL A 472 17.94 -2.93 -8.16
CA VAL A 472 17.47 -4.29 -8.46
C VAL A 472 17.24 -4.48 -9.95
N ASP A 473 16.67 -3.48 -10.63
CA ASP A 473 16.41 -3.52 -12.08
C ASP A 473 16.76 -2.16 -12.70
N PRO A 474 17.86 -2.04 -13.45
CA PRO A 474 18.30 -0.79 -14.08
C PRO A 474 17.31 -0.19 -15.09
N ARG A 475 16.32 -0.96 -15.56
CA ARG A 475 15.24 -0.45 -16.41
C ARG A 475 14.19 0.33 -15.61
N SER A 476 14.21 0.15 -14.29
CA SER A 476 13.30 0.79 -13.35
C SER A 476 13.97 1.97 -12.65
N GLY A 477 13.17 2.92 -12.22
CA GLY A 477 13.60 4.02 -11.36
C GLY A 477 12.90 4.01 -10.02
N ASP A 478 13.57 4.57 -9.02
CA ASP A 478 13.01 4.77 -7.69
C ASP A 478 12.88 6.27 -7.41
N ILE A 479 11.72 6.68 -6.91
CA ILE A 479 11.49 8.00 -6.35
C ILE A 479 11.30 7.84 -4.86
N ARG A 480 12.27 8.29 -4.08
CA ARG A 480 12.29 8.22 -2.62
C ARG A 480 11.89 9.57 -2.05
N ILE A 481 11.02 9.57 -1.07
CA ILE A 481 10.58 10.81 -0.40
C ILE A 481 10.93 10.69 1.08
N PHE A 482 11.71 11.66 1.56
CA PHE A 482 12.19 11.70 2.94
C PHE A 482 11.52 12.85 3.69
N ASP A 483 11.22 12.61 4.95
CA ASP A 483 10.77 13.65 5.87
C ASP A 483 11.94 14.57 6.31
N ASP A 484 11.65 15.53 7.15
CA ASP A 484 12.62 16.48 7.71
C ASP A 484 13.61 15.86 8.71
N LEU A 485 13.45 14.58 9.04
CA LEU A 485 14.39 13.77 9.80
C LEU A 485 15.27 12.87 8.90
N GLY A 486 15.08 12.93 7.58
CA GLY A 486 15.76 12.10 6.60
C GLY A 486 15.27 10.65 6.53
N LEU A 487 14.12 10.35 7.15
CA LEU A 487 13.48 9.04 7.08
C LEU A 487 12.50 8.96 5.92
N ASP A 488 12.28 7.76 5.39
CA ASP A 488 11.20 7.56 4.41
C ASP A 488 9.87 8.00 5.04
N ILE A 489 9.01 8.70 4.28
CA ILE A 489 7.71 9.15 4.76
C ILE A 489 6.89 7.99 5.32
N ASP A 490 6.07 8.27 6.32
CA ASP A 490 5.24 7.26 6.96
C ASP A 490 4.04 6.85 6.09
N LYS A 491 3.42 5.73 6.41
CA LYS A 491 2.25 5.19 5.69
C LYS A 491 1.05 6.16 5.65
N ARG A 492 0.93 7.05 6.63
CA ARG A 492 -0.11 8.08 6.66
C ARG A 492 0.15 9.15 5.59
N SER A 493 1.39 9.58 5.49
CA SER A 493 1.84 10.55 4.47
C SER A 493 1.78 9.95 3.05
N GLU A 494 2.19 8.68 2.88
CA GLU A 494 2.04 7.96 1.62
C GLU A 494 0.57 7.95 1.16
N ARG A 495 -0.37 7.56 2.04
CA ARG A 495 -1.82 7.53 1.72
C ARG A 495 -2.40 8.91 1.39
N LYS A 496 -1.94 9.96 2.10
CA LYS A 496 -2.34 11.34 1.76
C LYS A 496 -1.87 11.73 0.37
N LEU A 497 -0.62 11.41 0.04
CA LEU A 497 -0.05 11.70 -1.28
C LEU A 497 -0.77 10.91 -2.37
N GLU A 498 -1.02 9.63 -2.16
CA GLU A 498 -1.83 8.81 -3.05
C GLU A 498 -3.24 9.39 -3.27
N GLY A 499 -3.88 9.81 -2.17
CA GLY A 499 -5.18 10.47 -2.23
C GLY A 499 -5.16 11.71 -3.12
N LEU A 500 -4.18 12.60 -2.95
CA LEU A 500 -4.03 13.81 -3.79
C LEU A 500 -3.72 13.46 -5.25
N PHE A 501 -2.80 12.51 -5.46
CA PHE A 501 -2.41 12.08 -6.79
C PHE A 501 -3.58 11.49 -7.58
N PHE A 502 -4.40 10.64 -6.93
CA PHE A 502 -5.51 9.95 -7.59
C PHE A 502 -6.80 10.77 -7.68
N ARG A 503 -7.01 11.73 -6.77
CA ARG A 503 -8.19 12.61 -6.81
C ARG A 503 -8.09 13.70 -7.86
N GLU A 504 -6.89 13.99 -8.34
CA GLU A 504 -6.61 15.15 -9.21
C GLU A 504 -6.96 16.50 -8.58
N ASP A 505 -7.30 16.52 -7.29
CA ASP A 505 -7.54 17.74 -6.52
C ASP A 505 -6.20 18.36 -6.08
N ILE A 506 -5.36 18.63 -7.08
CA ILE A 506 -4.02 19.17 -6.87
C ILE A 506 -4.11 20.69 -6.90
N ARG A 507 -3.68 21.33 -5.81
CA ARG A 507 -3.57 22.78 -5.75
C ARG A 507 -2.78 23.31 -6.93
N ARG A 508 -3.34 24.30 -7.65
CA ARG A 508 -2.67 25.10 -8.66
C ARG A 508 -2.64 26.54 -8.18
N VAL A 509 -1.51 27.21 -8.36
CA VAL A 509 -1.36 28.60 -7.96
C VAL A 509 -1.32 29.53 -9.18
N SER A 510 -1.57 30.81 -8.96
CA SER A 510 -1.42 31.82 -10.01
C SER A 510 0.05 31.98 -10.43
N HIS A 511 0.29 32.56 -11.61
CA HIS A 511 1.64 32.69 -12.17
C HIS A 511 2.65 33.42 -11.27
N TYR A 512 2.19 34.36 -10.43
CA TYR A 512 3.02 35.09 -9.48
C TYR A 512 3.24 34.39 -8.13
N GLU A 513 2.51 33.31 -7.86
CA GLU A 513 2.64 32.51 -6.65
C GLU A 513 3.41 31.19 -6.89
N MET A 514 3.88 30.95 -8.12
CA MET A 514 4.68 29.77 -8.42
C MET A 514 5.92 29.72 -7.55
N GLY A 515 6.29 28.50 -7.12
CA GLY A 515 7.54 28.26 -6.42
C GLY A 515 8.76 28.50 -7.32
N ARG A 516 9.92 28.57 -6.71
CA ARG A 516 11.20 28.72 -7.40
C ARG A 516 12.09 27.52 -7.17
N ILE A 517 13.01 27.28 -8.11
CA ILE A 517 14.07 26.30 -7.97
C ILE A 517 15.37 27.07 -7.63
N THR A 518 15.96 26.74 -6.48
CA THR A 518 17.25 27.28 -6.06
C THR A 518 18.28 26.16 -6.07
N ARG A 519 19.33 26.28 -6.84
CA ARG A 519 20.40 25.29 -6.89
C ARG A 519 21.43 25.55 -5.78
N ARG A 520 21.82 24.47 -5.10
CA ARG A 520 22.90 24.47 -4.11
C ARG A 520 23.88 23.34 -4.46
N ASP A 521 25.03 23.72 -4.99
CA ASP A 521 26.12 22.78 -5.28
C ASP A 521 26.99 22.53 -4.03
N GLN A 522 27.85 21.52 -4.07
CA GLN A 522 28.84 21.18 -3.03
C GLN A 522 28.25 20.94 -1.61
N GLN A 523 27.15 20.22 -1.54
CA GLN A 523 26.48 19.94 -0.28
C GLN A 523 27.03 18.68 0.44
N THR A 524 28.23 18.21 0.03
CA THR A 524 28.90 17.04 0.61
C THR A 524 29.85 17.39 1.75
N ASP A 525 30.34 18.64 1.81
CA ASP A 525 31.43 19.02 2.72
C ASP A 525 31.05 18.83 4.18
N ARG A 526 29.87 19.29 4.56
CA ARG A 526 29.38 19.13 5.94
C ARG A 526 29.22 17.67 6.33
N TYR A 527 28.71 16.83 5.42
CA TYR A 527 28.58 15.39 5.65
C TYR A 527 29.98 14.77 5.90
N MET A 528 30.98 15.13 5.08
CA MET A 528 32.33 14.61 5.23
C MET A 528 32.99 15.08 6.55
N GLU A 529 32.84 16.37 6.89
CA GLU A 529 33.37 16.92 8.15
C GLU A 529 32.78 16.22 9.38
N ASP A 530 31.46 16.14 9.44
CA ASP A 530 30.76 15.51 10.58
C ASP A 530 31.02 14.00 10.63
N MET A 531 31.20 13.34 9.49
CA MET A 531 31.57 11.94 9.40
C MET A 531 33.00 11.72 9.95
N LEU A 532 33.98 12.51 9.49
CA LEU A 532 35.35 12.39 9.95
C LEU A 532 35.49 12.70 11.44
N ALA A 533 34.67 13.59 11.97
CA ALA A 533 34.61 13.87 13.41
C ALA A 533 34.09 12.70 14.26
N LYS A 534 33.46 11.71 13.65
CA LYS A 534 32.95 10.48 14.31
C LYS A 534 33.90 9.30 14.23
N ILE A 535 35.01 9.42 13.51
CA ILE A 535 35.99 8.36 13.28
C ILE A 535 37.29 8.71 14.00
N ASP A 536 37.92 7.75 14.65
CA ASP A 536 39.27 7.90 15.19
C ASP A 536 40.29 7.92 14.03
N LEU A 537 40.56 9.12 13.55
CA LEU A 537 41.48 9.35 12.42
C LEU A 537 42.87 8.86 12.69
N GLU A 538 43.40 8.99 13.93
CA GLU A 538 44.74 8.59 14.28
C GLU A 538 44.90 7.07 14.22
N ALA A 539 43.93 6.33 14.74
CA ALA A 539 43.95 4.87 14.69
C ALA A 539 43.92 4.34 13.24
N VAL A 540 43.02 4.91 12.40
CA VAL A 540 42.91 4.46 11.00
C VAL A 540 44.12 4.85 10.17
N ARG A 541 44.63 6.09 10.30
CA ARG A 541 45.82 6.58 9.61
C ARG A 541 47.04 5.76 9.97
N GLY A 542 47.20 5.39 11.25
CA GLY A 542 48.31 4.56 11.75
C GLY A 542 48.31 3.15 11.15
N ALA A 543 47.16 2.59 10.88
CA ALA A 543 47.00 1.26 10.29
C ALA A 543 47.31 1.23 8.77
N ALA A 544 47.27 2.37 8.08
CA ALA A 544 47.57 2.54 6.66
C ALA A 544 46.92 1.45 5.77
N PHE A 545 45.63 1.28 5.87
CA PHE A 545 44.89 0.22 5.21
C PHE A 545 44.98 0.28 3.66
N LYS A 546 45.20 -0.88 3.04
CA LYS A 546 44.97 -1.06 1.62
C LYS A 546 43.56 -1.65 1.44
N VAL A 547 42.77 -1.01 0.56
CA VAL A 547 41.38 -1.38 0.31
C VAL A 547 41.07 -1.44 -1.19
N VAL A 548 40.21 -2.38 -1.60
CA VAL A 548 39.65 -2.45 -2.95
C VAL A 548 38.19 -2.01 -2.88
N ILE A 549 37.82 -0.98 -3.66
CA ILE A 549 36.43 -0.48 -3.61
C ILE A 549 35.89 -0.40 -5.03
N ASP A 550 34.82 -1.11 -5.27
CA ASP A 550 34.02 -0.95 -6.47
C ASP A 550 32.86 0.01 -6.21
N PHE A 551 32.86 1.09 -6.95
CA PHE A 551 31.84 2.15 -6.82
C PHE A 551 30.61 1.90 -7.70
N ASN A 552 30.58 0.81 -8.48
CA ASN A 552 29.48 0.49 -9.38
C ASN A 552 29.03 1.68 -10.25
N ASN A 553 29.95 2.52 -10.66
CA ASN A 553 29.69 3.77 -11.40
C ASN A 553 28.67 4.70 -10.71
N GLY A 554 28.46 4.55 -9.40
CA GLY A 554 27.49 5.28 -8.59
C GLY A 554 28.00 6.61 -8.04
N ALA A 555 27.11 7.38 -7.43
CA ALA A 555 27.40 8.70 -6.88
C ALA A 555 28.36 8.67 -5.66
N ALA A 556 28.53 7.52 -4.98
CA ALA A 556 29.50 7.36 -3.90
C ALA A 556 30.95 7.66 -4.34
N ALA A 557 31.26 7.50 -5.65
CA ALA A 557 32.56 7.86 -6.25
C ALA A 557 32.89 9.36 -6.17
N MET A 558 31.88 10.20 -5.91
CA MET A 558 32.09 11.65 -5.78
C MET A 558 32.50 12.07 -4.36
N VAL A 559 32.24 11.23 -3.35
CA VAL A 559 32.39 11.56 -1.93
C VAL A 559 33.47 10.70 -1.26
N LEU A 560 33.37 9.38 -1.37
CA LEU A 560 34.20 8.43 -0.63
C LEU A 560 35.71 8.53 -0.91
N PRO A 561 36.20 8.77 -2.14
CA PRO A 561 37.64 8.90 -2.40
C PRO A 561 38.33 10.01 -1.60
N GLN A 562 37.63 11.11 -1.34
CA GLN A 562 38.18 12.21 -0.55
C GLN A 562 38.27 11.79 0.94
N ILE A 563 37.26 11.12 1.48
CA ILE A 563 37.24 10.59 2.83
C ILE A 563 38.38 9.60 3.05
N LEU A 564 38.55 8.64 2.13
CA LEU A 564 39.61 7.63 2.22
C LEU A 564 41.04 8.22 2.14
N ARG A 565 41.18 9.35 1.45
CA ARG A 565 42.43 10.11 1.44
C ARG A 565 42.71 10.72 2.80
N GLU A 566 41.71 11.31 3.44
CA GLU A 566 41.83 11.85 4.80
C GLU A 566 42.16 10.74 5.85
N LEU A 567 41.66 9.53 5.61
CA LEU A 567 41.96 8.34 6.39
C LEU A 567 43.32 7.68 6.08
N ASN A 568 44.14 8.25 5.17
CA ASN A 568 45.40 7.71 4.71
C ASN A 568 45.33 6.27 4.18
N CYS A 569 44.23 5.93 3.51
CA CYS A 569 44.01 4.61 2.94
C CYS A 569 44.62 4.52 1.53
N ASN A 570 45.27 3.38 1.23
CA ASN A 570 45.71 3.03 -0.13
C ASN A 570 44.55 2.36 -0.85
N VAL A 571 43.90 3.10 -1.74
CA VAL A 571 42.67 2.67 -2.44
C VAL A 571 42.96 2.13 -3.81
N ILE A 572 42.44 0.98 -4.13
CA ILE A 572 42.32 0.44 -5.50
C ILE A 572 40.87 0.62 -5.96
N PRO A 573 40.57 1.68 -6.73
CA PRO A 573 39.22 1.95 -7.15
C PRO A 573 38.86 1.14 -8.40
N LEU A 574 37.68 0.53 -8.38
CA LEU A 574 37.05 -0.09 -9.54
C LEU A 574 35.77 0.66 -9.88
N ASN A 575 35.43 0.78 -11.15
CA ASN A 575 34.19 1.41 -11.64
C ASN A 575 33.91 2.79 -10.98
N ALA A 576 34.94 3.59 -10.76
CA ALA A 576 34.87 4.85 -10.02
C ALA A 576 34.40 6.07 -10.85
N ALA A 577 34.14 5.89 -12.14
CA ALA A 577 33.59 6.96 -12.98
C ALA A 577 32.07 6.86 -12.98
N PRO A 578 31.31 7.86 -12.44
CA PRO A 578 29.85 7.85 -12.48
C PRO A 578 29.30 7.71 -13.90
N ALA A 579 28.36 6.81 -14.12
CA ALA A 579 27.80 6.52 -15.44
C ALA A 579 26.41 7.13 -15.62
N GLU A 580 26.16 7.64 -16.83
CA GLU A 580 24.82 8.16 -17.19
C GLU A 580 23.82 7.04 -17.54
N ILE A 581 24.31 5.83 -17.80
CA ILE A 581 23.53 4.65 -18.14
C ILE A 581 24.08 3.49 -17.31
N VAL A 582 23.21 2.82 -16.58
CA VAL A 582 23.51 1.58 -15.86
C VAL A 582 23.05 0.42 -16.75
N MET A 583 23.94 -0.55 -16.98
CA MET A 583 23.64 -1.73 -17.78
C MET A 583 22.97 -2.81 -16.90
N GLU A 584 22.06 -3.53 -17.51
CA GLU A 584 21.42 -4.70 -16.88
C GLU A 584 22.47 -5.81 -16.70
N GLN A 585 22.54 -6.38 -15.49
CA GLN A 585 23.34 -7.55 -15.16
C GLN A 585 22.43 -8.61 -14.57
N ASP A 586 22.57 -9.85 -14.99
CA ASP A 586 21.93 -10.96 -14.32
C ASP A 586 22.66 -11.36 -13.03
N ASP A 587 21.99 -12.10 -12.17
CA ASP A 587 22.54 -12.52 -10.88
C ASP A 587 23.85 -13.33 -11.04
N ALA A 588 23.97 -14.13 -12.09
CA ALA A 588 25.16 -14.94 -12.34
C ALA A 588 26.37 -14.04 -12.67
N THR A 589 26.18 -13.05 -13.53
CA THR A 589 27.20 -12.05 -13.88
C THR A 589 27.61 -11.22 -12.67
N PHE A 590 26.62 -10.82 -11.84
CA PHE A 590 26.90 -10.07 -10.62
C PHE A 590 27.71 -10.90 -9.61
N GLN A 591 27.35 -12.17 -9.39
CA GLN A 591 28.10 -13.06 -8.52
C GLN A 591 29.53 -13.33 -9.04
N ALA A 592 29.69 -13.50 -10.34
CA ALA A 592 31.01 -13.64 -10.97
C ALA A 592 31.88 -12.38 -10.73
N HIS A 593 31.29 -11.20 -10.87
CA HIS A 593 31.98 -9.93 -10.59
C HIS A 593 32.44 -9.82 -9.13
N LEU A 594 31.61 -10.19 -8.16
CA LEU A 594 32.01 -10.22 -6.75
C LEU A 594 33.17 -11.21 -6.50
N GLN A 595 33.20 -12.37 -7.17
CA GLN A 595 34.29 -13.32 -7.06
C GLN A 595 35.58 -12.78 -7.68
N GLU A 596 35.49 -12.09 -8.81
CA GLU A 596 36.66 -11.39 -9.41
C GLU A 596 37.21 -10.32 -8.46
N MET A 597 36.38 -9.53 -7.82
CA MET A 597 36.80 -8.60 -6.77
C MET A 597 37.50 -9.32 -5.60
N GLY A 598 37.05 -10.51 -5.22
CA GLY A 598 37.69 -11.35 -4.22
C GLY A 598 39.08 -11.71 -4.62
N VAL A 599 39.28 -12.16 -5.87
CA VAL A 599 40.62 -12.47 -6.44
C VAL A 599 41.51 -11.23 -6.41
N ILE A 600 41.03 -10.08 -6.85
CA ILE A 600 41.78 -8.82 -6.83
C ILE A 600 42.16 -8.48 -5.37
N THR A 601 41.22 -8.51 -4.43
CA THR A 601 41.43 -8.17 -3.02
C THR A 601 42.56 -8.99 -2.41
N SER A 602 42.51 -10.30 -2.61
CA SER A 602 43.56 -11.23 -2.14
C SER A 602 44.90 -10.98 -2.83
N ALA A 603 44.94 -10.86 -4.18
CA ALA A 603 46.15 -10.69 -4.97
C ALA A 603 46.92 -9.42 -4.59
N VAL A 604 46.22 -8.32 -4.34
CA VAL A 604 46.82 -7.03 -3.95
C VAL A 604 47.10 -6.96 -2.43
N LYS A 605 46.75 -7.99 -1.68
CA LYS A 605 46.87 -8.07 -0.22
C LYS A 605 46.12 -6.90 0.46
N ALA A 606 44.95 -6.59 -0.01
CA ALA A 606 44.07 -5.61 0.62
C ALA A 606 43.48 -6.21 1.92
N LYS A 607 43.21 -5.36 2.89
CA LYS A 607 42.57 -5.77 4.18
C LYS A 607 41.06 -5.85 4.07
N LEU A 608 40.50 -5.18 3.05
CA LEU A 608 39.07 -5.07 2.85
C LEU A 608 38.76 -4.87 1.36
N GLY A 609 37.86 -5.64 0.80
CA GLY A 609 37.20 -5.38 -0.46
C GLY A 609 35.74 -4.97 -0.22
N VAL A 610 35.25 -4.00 -0.96
CA VAL A 610 33.84 -3.55 -0.83
C VAL A 610 33.27 -3.22 -2.21
N PHE A 611 32.13 -3.80 -2.53
CA PHE A 611 31.27 -3.33 -3.61
C PHE A 611 30.17 -2.45 -3.00
N ILE A 612 29.91 -1.30 -3.60
CA ILE A 612 28.89 -0.32 -3.17
C ILE A 612 27.78 -0.29 -4.22
N ASP A 613 26.52 -0.33 -3.79
CA ASP A 613 25.37 -0.15 -4.69
C ASP A 613 25.34 1.28 -5.28
N THR A 614 24.64 1.45 -6.39
CA THR A 614 24.55 2.74 -7.09
C THR A 614 24.05 3.90 -6.20
N PRO A 615 23.05 3.71 -5.29
CA PRO A 615 22.63 4.74 -4.35
C PRO A 615 23.63 5.07 -3.25
N GLY A 616 24.57 4.18 -2.96
CA GLY A 616 25.53 4.31 -1.84
C GLY A 616 24.96 3.93 -0.48
N GLU A 617 23.85 3.22 -0.45
CA GLU A 617 23.17 2.78 0.78
C GLU A 617 23.66 1.41 1.27
N ARG A 618 23.99 0.49 0.35
CA ARG A 618 24.35 -0.89 0.65
C ARG A 618 25.75 -1.22 0.19
N CYS A 619 26.36 -2.18 0.89
CA CYS A 619 27.67 -2.70 0.49
C CYS A 619 27.76 -4.22 0.68
N PHE A 620 28.56 -4.84 -0.20
CA PHE A 620 29.00 -6.22 -0.10
C PHE A 620 30.47 -6.22 0.37
N VAL A 621 30.72 -7.01 1.39
CA VAL A 621 32.02 -7.02 2.08
C VAL A 621 32.82 -8.25 1.68
N ILE A 622 34.09 -8.06 1.41
CA ILE A 622 35.05 -9.10 1.02
C ILE A 622 36.21 -9.07 2.00
N ASP A 623 36.58 -10.22 2.56
CA ASP A 623 37.69 -10.31 3.53
C ASP A 623 39.08 -10.30 2.83
N GLU A 624 40.12 -10.24 3.64
CA GLU A 624 41.53 -10.21 3.17
C GLU A 624 41.96 -11.48 2.43
N ALA A 625 41.24 -12.59 2.59
CA ALA A 625 41.47 -13.82 1.83
C ALA A 625 40.75 -13.83 0.46
N GLY A 626 39.94 -12.80 0.18
CA GLY A 626 39.12 -12.69 -1.02
C GLY A 626 37.77 -13.39 -0.91
N THR A 627 37.35 -13.75 0.31
CA THR A 627 36.04 -14.39 0.50
C THR A 627 34.95 -13.34 0.51
N VAL A 628 34.00 -13.46 -0.39
CA VAL A 628 32.77 -12.64 -0.40
C VAL A 628 31.89 -13.10 0.76
N LEU A 629 31.59 -12.20 1.69
CA LEU A 629 30.66 -12.46 2.80
C LEU A 629 29.22 -12.27 2.29
N ASP A 630 28.38 -13.29 2.46
CA ASP A 630 26.94 -13.09 2.27
C ASP A 630 26.40 -12.06 3.26
N HIS A 631 25.23 -11.52 3.01
CA HIS A 631 24.66 -10.44 3.83
C HIS A 631 24.49 -10.83 5.30
N THR A 632 24.11 -12.07 5.58
CA THR A 632 23.95 -12.58 6.96
C THR A 632 25.29 -12.64 7.68
N MET A 633 26.31 -13.18 7.02
CA MET A 633 27.67 -13.27 7.58
C MET A 633 28.32 -11.88 7.74
N ALA A 634 28.17 -11.02 6.73
CA ALA A 634 28.67 -9.65 6.81
C ALA A 634 28.02 -8.89 7.98
N PHE A 635 26.70 -8.96 8.13
CA PHE A 635 26.01 -8.35 9.26
C PHE A 635 26.47 -8.94 10.60
N ALA A 636 26.64 -10.26 10.72
CA ALA A 636 27.10 -10.91 11.94
C ALA A 636 28.54 -10.47 12.32
N VAL A 637 29.43 -10.34 11.34
CA VAL A 637 30.82 -9.84 11.53
C VAL A 637 30.79 -8.40 12.02
N LEU A 638 29.99 -7.52 11.38
CA LEU A 638 29.87 -6.12 11.76
C LEU A 638 29.21 -5.98 13.14
N ALA A 639 28.18 -6.75 13.46
CA ALA A 639 27.53 -6.77 14.76
C ALA A 639 28.51 -7.17 15.87
N ARG A 640 29.34 -8.20 15.61
CA ARG A 640 30.39 -8.62 16.57
C ARG A 640 31.44 -7.53 16.80
N LEU A 641 31.92 -6.86 15.73
CA LEU A 641 32.85 -5.75 15.84
C LEU A 641 32.22 -4.56 16.58
N ALA A 642 30.99 -4.19 16.26
CA ALA A 642 30.30 -3.07 16.89
C ALA A 642 30.10 -3.31 18.39
N LEU A 643 29.58 -4.49 18.78
CA LEU A 643 29.37 -4.85 20.18
C LEU A 643 30.66 -4.99 20.96
N ALA A 644 31.75 -5.48 20.33
CA ALA A 644 33.06 -5.52 20.95
C ALA A 644 33.66 -4.14 21.20
N SER A 645 33.37 -3.16 20.33
CA SER A 645 33.79 -1.76 20.47
C SER A 645 32.95 -1.00 21.51
N LYS A 646 31.64 -1.24 21.53
CA LYS A 646 30.71 -0.56 22.43
C LYS A 646 29.53 -1.47 22.75
N ARG A 647 29.27 -1.68 24.06
CA ARG A 647 28.08 -2.39 24.51
C ARG A 647 26.82 -1.63 24.07
N GLY A 648 25.79 -2.34 23.66
CA GLY A 648 24.53 -1.73 23.22
C GLY A 648 23.60 -2.71 22.54
N MET A 649 22.69 -2.16 21.74
CA MET A 649 21.72 -2.94 20.98
C MET A 649 22.13 -3.03 19.51
N VAL A 650 21.91 -4.21 18.91
CA VAL A 650 21.95 -4.42 17.47
C VAL A 650 20.52 -4.66 17.00
N LEU A 651 20.08 -3.92 15.99
CA LEU A 651 18.75 -4.04 15.40
C LEU A 651 18.85 -4.73 14.05
N GLY A 652 17.94 -5.65 13.79
CA GLY A 652 17.84 -6.32 12.49
C GLY A 652 16.47 -6.93 12.26
N PRO A 653 16.16 -7.37 11.02
CA PRO A 653 14.88 -7.99 10.69
C PRO A 653 14.55 -9.18 11.61
N ALA A 654 13.28 -9.43 11.83
CA ALA A 654 12.80 -10.60 12.57
C ALA A 654 13.27 -11.93 11.94
N SER A 655 13.59 -11.92 10.65
CA SER A 655 14.19 -13.04 9.90
C SER A 655 15.68 -13.25 10.18
N SER A 656 16.36 -12.39 10.94
CA SER A 656 17.80 -12.51 11.20
C SER A 656 18.16 -13.81 11.93
N SER A 657 19.30 -14.40 11.56
CA SER A 657 19.80 -15.66 12.10
C SER A 657 19.88 -15.69 13.64
N LEU A 658 19.72 -16.86 14.22
CA LEU A 658 19.91 -17.10 15.66
C LEU A 658 21.32 -16.68 16.16
N ALA A 659 22.31 -16.69 15.27
CA ALA A 659 23.68 -16.26 15.58
C ALA A 659 23.74 -14.84 16.19
N PHE A 660 22.82 -13.93 15.84
CA PHE A 660 22.81 -12.56 16.36
C PHE A 660 22.50 -12.50 17.85
N SER A 661 21.56 -13.32 18.33
CA SER A 661 21.28 -13.42 19.76
C SER A 661 22.47 -13.99 20.51
N THR A 662 23.11 -15.03 19.98
CA THR A 662 24.31 -15.63 20.57
C THR A 662 25.47 -14.64 20.64
N ILE A 663 25.74 -13.88 19.56
CA ILE A 663 26.79 -12.85 19.54
C ILE A 663 26.50 -11.75 20.57
N ALA A 664 25.23 -11.33 20.66
CA ALA A 664 24.83 -10.29 21.59
C ALA A 664 25.01 -10.76 23.04
N ASP A 665 24.56 -11.98 23.37
CA ASP A 665 24.73 -12.57 24.70
C ASP A 665 26.21 -12.72 25.08
N GLU A 666 27.07 -13.20 24.16
CA GLU A 666 28.53 -13.32 24.41
C GLU A 666 29.21 -11.99 24.69
N LEU A 667 28.73 -10.90 24.13
CA LEU A 667 29.33 -9.55 24.24
C LEU A 667 28.55 -8.63 25.19
N GLU A 668 27.67 -9.19 26.02
CA GLU A 668 26.83 -8.44 26.97
C GLU A 668 26.03 -7.32 26.31
N GLY A 669 25.62 -7.53 25.06
CA GLY A 669 24.73 -6.66 24.28
C GLY A 669 23.32 -7.23 24.20
N ARG A 670 22.53 -6.70 23.26
CA ARG A 670 21.17 -7.19 22.99
C ARG A 670 20.87 -7.16 21.48
N PHE A 671 20.32 -8.25 20.94
CA PHE A 671 19.70 -8.23 19.63
C PHE A 671 18.21 -7.93 19.75
N VAL A 672 17.70 -6.98 18.97
CA VAL A 672 16.28 -6.58 18.95
C VAL A 672 15.73 -6.74 17.55
N PRO A 673 14.78 -7.64 17.33
CA PRO A 673 14.15 -7.85 16.04
C PRO A 673 13.27 -6.66 15.64
N THR A 674 13.30 -6.32 14.35
CA THR A 674 12.47 -5.31 13.73
C THR A 674 11.63 -5.94 12.61
N LYS A 675 10.68 -5.17 12.05
CA LYS A 675 10.03 -5.57 10.79
C LYS A 675 11.06 -5.62 9.65
N ILE A 676 10.81 -6.47 8.65
CA ILE A 676 11.71 -6.70 7.51
C ILE A 676 11.88 -5.44 6.64
N THR A 677 10.90 -4.53 6.62
CA THR A 677 10.96 -3.35 5.74
C THR A 677 12.07 -2.36 6.17
N PRO A 678 12.87 -1.84 5.22
CA PRO A 678 13.99 -0.92 5.51
C PRO A 678 13.59 0.31 6.34
N GLY A 679 12.45 0.94 6.00
CA GLY A 679 11.95 2.08 6.74
C GLY A 679 11.56 1.77 8.20
N ALA A 680 11.14 0.54 8.51
CA ALA A 680 10.84 0.13 9.88
C ALA A 680 12.12 -0.05 10.71
N VAL A 681 13.19 -0.60 10.11
CA VAL A 681 14.51 -0.71 10.76
C VAL A 681 15.04 0.67 11.14
N LEU A 682 15.01 1.62 10.20
CA LEU A 682 15.49 2.99 10.46
C LEU A 682 14.66 3.70 11.53
N ARG A 683 13.33 3.54 11.51
CA ARG A 683 12.46 4.10 12.56
C ARG A 683 12.75 3.47 13.94
N ALA A 684 12.99 2.17 13.99
CA ALA A 684 13.38 1.51 15.24
C ALA A 684 14.73 2.05 15.75
N ALA A 685 15.69 2.25 14.84
CA ALA A 685 17.00 2.80 15.17
C ALA A 685 16.95 4.24 15.72
N GLN A 686 15.95 5.04 15.34
CA GLN A 686 15.76 6.40 15.84
C GLN A 686 15.42 6.43 17.33
N HIS A 687 14.70 5.45 17.83
CA HIS A 687 14.17 5.41 19.21
C HIS A 687 14.95 4.49 20.13
N ALA A 688 15.91 3.73 19.62
CA ALA A 688 16.69 2.78 20.37
C ALA A 688 18.12 3.29 20.61
N GLU A 689 18.72 2.91 21.74
CA GLU A 689 20.17 3.07 21.97
C GLU A 689 20.96 2.00 21.20
N ALA A 690 20.81 2.00 19.89
CA ALA A 690 21.43 1.01 19.02
C ALA A 690 22.85 1.44 18.64
N VAL A 691 23.76 0.47 18.60
CA VAL A 691 25.12 0.65 18.11
C VAL A 691 25.22 0.36 16.61
N LEU A 692 24.33 -0.50 16.13
CA LEU A 692 24.22 -0.88 14.72
C LEU A 692 22.80 -1.32 14.40
N ALA A 693 22.28 -0.93 13.25
CA ALA A 693 21.06 -1.49 12.68
C ALA A 693 21.30 -1.91 11.22
N SER A 694 20.64 -2.98 10.77
CA SER A 694 20.77 -3.46 9.40
C SER A 694 19.42 -3.93 8.85
N ASP A 695 19.20 -3.75 7.53
CA ASP A 695 18.07 -4.31 6.80
C ASP A 695 18.24 -5.80 6.47
N GLY A 696 19.39 -6.38 6.81
CA GLY A 696 19.74 -7.76 6.47
C GLY A 696 20.14 -7.94 5.00
N GLY A 697 20.11 -6.89 4.18
CA GLY A 697 20.42 -6.89 2.74
C GLY A 697 21.63 -6.04 2.37
N GLY A 698 22.57 -5.83 3.29
CA GLY A 698 23.80 -5.06 3.07
C GLY A 698 23.66 -3.56 3.39
N GLY A 699 22.51 -3.11 3.86
CA GLY A 699 22.31 -1.76 4.40
C GLY A 699 22.65 -1.74 5.90
N TYR A 700 23.54 -0.84 6.30
CA TYR A 700 23.97 -0.66 7.68
C TYR A 700 23.74 0.77 8.13
N CYS A 701 23.07 0.93 9.25
CA CYS A 701 22.80 2.21 9.91
C CYS A 701 23.58 2.31 11.20
N TRP A 702 24.28 3.41 11.39
CA TRP A 702 25.06 3.75 12.58
C TRP A 702 24.43 4.95 13.28
N PRO A 703 23.54 4.73 14.27
CA PRO A 703 22.71 5.79 14.84
C PRO A 703 23.49 6.92 15.53
N ASP A 704 24.74 6.68 15.91
CA ASP A 704 25.63 7.71 16.48
C ASP A 704 26.09 8.74 15.45
N PHE A 705 25.96 8.45 14.16
CA PHE A 705 26.20 9.37 13.06
C PHE A 705 24.90 9.81 12.37
N ALA A 706 24.20 8.89 11.74
CA ALA A 706 22.97 9.19 11.00
C ALA A 706 21.98 8.02 11.04
N ILE A 707 20.68 8.32 11.01
CA ILE A 707 19.63 7.32 10.88
C ILE A 707 19.37 7.10 9.38
N SER A 708 20.30 6.45 8.73
CA SER A 708 20.23 6.05 7.32
C SER A 708 21.07 4.81 7.08
N PHE A 709 20.72 4.03 6.07
CA PHE A 709 21.67 3.06 5.53
C PHE A 709 22.71 3.84 4.77
N ASP A 710 23.99 3.58 5.07
CA ASP A 710 25.10 4.38 4.61
C ASP A 710 26.34 3.53 4.42
N ALA A 711 26.58 3.12 3.15
CA ALA A 711 27.76 2.34 2.80
C ALA A 711 29.05 3.15 2.95
N ILE A 712 28.99 4.47 2.73
CA ILE A 712 30.15 5.38 2.80
C ILE A 712 30.67 5.43 4.23
N PHE A 713 29.78 5.71 5.20
CA PHE A 713 30.13 5.73 6.61
C PHE A 713 30.50 4.35 7.12
N THR A 714 29.81 3.29 6.66
CA THR A 714 30.08 1.90 7.07
C THR A 714 31.52 1.51 6.77
N ILE A 715 32.05 1.86 5.60
CA ILE A 715 33.44 1.55 5.23
C ILE A 715 34.43 2.19 6.21
N ALA A 716 34.27 3.47 6.54
CA ALA A 716 35.14 4.16 7.46
C ALA A 716 35.03 3.58 8.89
N ARG A 717 33.81 3.27 9.35
CA ARG A 717 33.57 2.65 10.65
C ARG A 717 34.18 1.24 10.75
N VAL A 718 34.09 0.44 9.71
CA VAL A 718 34.73 -0.88 9.65
C VAL A 718 36.25 -0.75 9.76
N LEU A 719 36.87 0.18 9.02
CA LEU A 719 38.31 0.43 9.10
C LEU A 719 38.73 0.86 10.50
N GLU A 720 37.96 1.73 11.16
CA GLU A 720 38.21 2.12 12.56
C GLU A 720 38.16 0.93 13.52
N MET A 721 37.10 0.12 13.44
CA MET A 721 36.95 -1.05 14.30
C MET A 721 38.06 -2.08 14.08
N LEU A 722 38.54 -2.27 12.85
CA LEU A 722 39.66 -3.14 12.53
C LEU A 722 40.98 -2.56 13.05
N ALA A 723 41.19 -1.24 13.00
CA ALA A 723 42.35 -0.58 13.54
C ALA A 723 42.43 -0.76 15.07
N HIS A 724 41.32 -0.56 15.78
CA HIS A 724 41.26 -0.71 17.23
C HIS A 724 41.43 -2.17 17.69
N SER A 725 40.78 -3.11 16.99
CA SER A 725 40.85 -4.53 17.39
C SER A 725 42.14 -5.22 16.97
N GLY A 726 42.89 -4.68 16.03
CA GLY A 726 44.04 -5.36 15.40
C GLY A 726 43.68 -6.68 14.69
N SER A 727 42.41 -6.96 14.53
CA SER A 727 41.86 -8.18 13.92
C SER A 727 41.67 -8.03 12.42
N SER A 728 41.60 -9.15 11.70
CA SER A 728 41.13 -9.17 10.32
C SER A 728 39.69 -9.64 10.22
N LEU A 729 39.00 -9.30 9.11
CA LEU A 729 37.62 -9.75 8.90
C LEU A 729 37.49 -11.27 8.92
N GLY A 730 38.41 -12.00 8.30
CA GLY A 730 38.46 -13.46 8.32
C GLY A 730 38.63 -14.04 9.73
N SER A 731 39.41 -13.37 10.60
CA SER A 731 39.57 -13.78 11.99
C SER A 731 38.30 -13.54 12.83
N VAL A 732 37.59 -12.47 12.55
CA VAL A 732 36.28 -12.19 13.19
C VAL A 732 35.23 -13.16 12.69
N ARG A 733 35.19 -13.42 11.37
CA ARG A 733 34.30 -14.42 10.75
C ARG A 733 34.42 -15.80 11.39
N SER A 734 35.64 -16.24 11.65
CA SER A 734 35.87 -17.57 12.28
C SER A 734 35.31 -17.70 13.71
N ARG A 735 34.94 -16.61 14.34
CA ARG A 735 34.32 -16.56 15.67
C ARG A 735 32.79 -16.40 15.63
N ILE A 736 32.19 -16.36 14.43
CA ILE A 736 30.73 -16.31 14.31
C ILE A 736 30.18 -17.71 14.62
N PRO A 737 29.15 -17.80 15.48
CA PRO A 737 28.53 -19.09 15.80
C PRO A 737 28.00 -19.80 14.55
N SER A 738 28.27 -21.10 14.47
CA SER A 738 27.76 -21.96 13.39
C SER A 738 26.28 -22.24 13.64
N VAL A 739 25.42 -21.59 12.87
CA VAL A 739 23.96 -21.76 12.91
C VAL A 739 23.47 -21.98 11.51
N THR A 740 22.54 -22.92 11.34
CA THR A 740 21.90 -23.15 10.04
C THR A 740 20.74 -22.16 9.87
N HIS A 741 20.76 -21.50 8.74
CA HIS A 741 19.68 -20.61 8.31
C HIS A 741 19.15 -21.14 6.97
N ARG A 742 17.84 -21.45 6.90
CA ARG A 742 17.17 -21.99 5.71
C ARG A 742 15.96 -21.12 5.39
N GLU A 743 15.73 -20.93 4.11
CA GLU A 743 14.62 -20.14 3.60
C GLU A 743 13.94 -20.85 2.44
N ALA A 744 12.63 -20.72 2.36
CA ALA A 744 11.83 -21.08 1.20
C ALA A 744 10.81 -19.98 0.91
N VAL A 745 10.55 -19.74 -0.36
CA VAL A 745 9.50 -18.85 -0.83
C VAL A 745 8.32 -19.70 -1.28
N VAL A 746 7.13 -19.38 -0.79
CA VAL A 746 5.90 -20.11 -1.11
C VAL A 746 4.91 -19.14 -1.75
N PHE A 747 4.51 -19.44 -2.98
CA PHE A 747 3.47 -18.65 -3.65
C PHE A 747 2.16 -18.68 -2.86
N CYS A 748 1.55 -17.53 -2.66
CA CYS A 748 0.28 -17.38 -1.98
C CYS A 748 -0.50 -16.21 -2.60
N PRO A 749 -1.64 -16.46 -3.23
CA PRO A 749 -2.50 -15.39 -3.76
C PRO A 749 -2.84 -14.37 -2.67
N TRP A 750 -2.97 -13.10 -3.09
CA TRP A 750 -3.25 -11.99 -2.17
C TRP A 750 -4.48 -12.23 -1.30
N GLU A 751 -5.50 -12.85 -1.88
CA GLU A 751 -6.80 -13.14 -1.27
C GLU A 751 -6.70 -14.16 -0.13
N VAL A 752 -5.63 -14.98 -0.13
CA VAL A 752 -5.44 -16.08 0.83
C VAL A 752 -4.49 -15.69 1.97
N LYS A 753 -3.71 -14.60 1.81
CA LYS A 753 -2.70 -14.20 2.80
C LYS A 753 -3.26 -14.06 4.22
N GLY A 754 -4.39 -13.38 4.39
CA GLY A 754 -5.00 -13.23 5.71
C GLY A 754 -5.39 -14.55 6.35
N ARG A 755 -5.88 -15.51 5.55
CA ARG A 755 -6.24 -16.86 6.02
C ARG A 755 -5.02 -17.64 6.50
N VAL A 756 -3.90 -17.58 5.76
CA VAL A 756 -2.65 -18.22 6.18
C VAL A 756 -2.21 -17.71 7.55
N MET A 757 -2.20 -16.39 7.75
CA MET A 757 -1.80 -15.80 9.04
C MET A 757 -2.70 -16.24 10.17
N ARG A 758 -4.02 -16.25 9.96
CA ARG A 758 -4.97 -16.72 10.96
C ARG A 758 -4.72 -18.18 11.33
N THR A 759 -4.57 -19.06 10.34
CA THR A 759 -4.30 -20.50 10.56
C THR A 759 -3.01 -20.70 11.35
N MET A 760 -1.95 -19.93 11.04
CA MET A 760 -0.70 -19.96 11.81
C MET A 760 -0.91 -19.55 13.27
N MET A 761 -1.67 -18.47 13.51
CA MET A 761 -1.96 -18.01 14.87
C MET A 761 -2.78 -19.03 15.66
N GLU A 762 -3.83 -19.59 15.07
CA GLU A 762 -4.70 -20.60 15.71
C GLU A 762 -3.91 -21.86 16.08
N ARG A 763 -2.95 -22.29 15.22
CA ARG A 763 -2.09 -23.45 15.48
C ARG A 763 -1.17 -23.27 16.68
N HIS A 764 -0.68 -22.03 16.88
CA HIS A 764 0.37 -21.72 17.85
C HIS A 764 -0.10 -20.89 19.04
N LEU A 765 -1.40 -20.98 19.40
CA LEU A 765 -1.99 -20.23 20.53
C LEU A 765 -1.31 -20.51 21.89
N LYS A 766 -0.67 -21.68 22.06
CA LYS A 766 -0.02 -22.10 23.30
C LYS A 766 1.51 -22.00 23.26
N ASP A 767 2.06 -21.72 22.08
CA ASP A 767 3.51 -21.70 21.87
C ASP A 767 4.08 -20.31 22.14
N ARG A 768 5.36 -20.27 22.41
CA ARG A 768 6.07 -18.99 22.46
C ARG A 768 6.22 -18.46 21.04
N VAL A 769 5.57 -17.33 20.76
CA VAL A 769 5.60 -16.68 19.45
C VAL A 769 6.06 -15.23 19.55
N ASP A 770 6.67 -14.73 18.47
CA ASP A 770 6.94 -13.30 18.24
C ASP A 770 6.19 -12.86 16.98
N LEU A 771 5.42 -11.78 17.10
CA LEU A 771 4.55 -11.22 16.06
C LEU A 771 5.09 -9.89 15.53
N THR A 772 6.38 -9.67 15.62
CA THR A 772 7.03 -8.44 15.13
C THR A 772 6.82 -8.29 13.63
N ASP A 773 7.00 -9.41 12.88
CA ASP A 773 6.78 -9.43 11.43
C ASP A 773 6.40 -10.86 11.00
N GLY A 774 5.12 -11.13 10.81
CA GLY A 774 4.61 -12.48 10.60
C GLY A 774 4.44 -13.26 11.92
N VAL A 775 4.49 -14.59 11.84
CA VAL A 775 4.43 -15.49 13.00
C VAL A 775 5.75 -16.24 13.13
N LYS A 776 6.53 -15.86 14.15
CA LYS A 776 7.78 -16.51 14.50
C LYS A 776 7.56 -17.41 15.70
N VAL A 777 7.74 -18.71 15.51
CA VAL A 777 7.54 -19.74 16.54
C VAL A 777 8.90 -20.17 17.06
N PHE A 778 9.10 -20.12 18.38
CA PHE A 778 10.34 -20.58 19.02
C PHE A 778 10.27 -22.08 19.28
N VAL A 779 11.35 -22.78 18.93
CA VAL A 779 11.58 -24.20 19.18
C VAL A 779 12.83 -24.37 20.07
N ASP A 780 13.08 -25.61 20.57
CA ASP A 780 14.13 -25.87 21.54
C ASP A 780 15.53 -25.40 21.13
N ASP A 781 15.87 -25.51 19.83
CA ASP A 781 17.20 -25.21 19.28
C ASP A 781 17.19 -24.02 18.31
N GLY A 782 16.10 -23.24 18.27
CA GLY A 782 16.01 -22.09 17.37
C GLY A 782 14.60 -21.54 17.16
N TRP A 783 14.23 -21.26 15.92
CA TRP A 783 12.93 -20.71 15.58
C TRP A 783 12.58 -20.95 14.09
N VAL A 784 11.28 -20.88 13.77
CA VAL A 784 10.75 -20.78 12.41
C VAL A 784 9.85 -19.57 12.28
N LEU A 785 9.95 -18.84 11.17
CA LEU A 785 9.18 -17.64 10.84
C LEU A 785 8.37 -17.87 9.56
N VAL A 786 7.09 -17.54 9.60
CA VAL A 786 6.22 -17.45 8.43
C VAL A 786 5.81 -15.99 8.27
N ALA A 787 6.34 -15.32 7.26
CA ALA A 787 6.14 -13.89 7.04
C ALA A 787 5.59 -13.61 5.63
N PRO A 788 4.55 -12.77 5.47
CA PRO A 788 4.05 -12.39 4.15
C PRO A 788 5.02 -11.39 3.48
N ASP A 789 5.31 -11.60 2.18
CA ASP A 789 5.97 -10.54 1.41
C ASP A 789 5.01 -9.35 1.26
N PRO A 790 5.44 -8.11 1.59
CA PRO A 790 4.56 -6.94 1.50
C PRO A 790 4.24 -6.51 0.05
N ASP A 791 5.10 -6.85 -0.92
CA ASP A 791 5.05 -6.36 -2.28
C ASP A 791 4.71 -7.46 -3.33
N ARG A 792 4.78 -8.76 -2.95
CA ARG A 792 4.57 -9.92 -3.83
C ARG A 792 3.54 -10.91 -3.27
N PRO A 793 2.87 -11.70 -4.12
CA PRO A 793 1.95 -12.76 -3.69
C PRO A 793 2.71 -14.00 -3.19
N GLU A 794 3.50 -13.82 -2.13
CA GLU A 794 4.44 -14.83 -1.62
C GLU A 794 4.50 -14.79 -0.09
N TYR A 795 4.94 -15.90 0.49
CA TYR A 795 5.34 -16.03 1.89
C TYR A 795 6.79 -16.49 1.97
N TYR A 796 7.52 -15.88 2.88
CA TYR A 796 8.81 -16.39 3.33
C TYR A 796 8.59 -17.38 4.48
N VAL A 797 9.16 -18.57 4.36
CA VAL A 797 9.26 -19.55 5.43
C VAL A 797 10.73 -19.71 5.76
N ILE A 798 11.13 -19.20 6.93
CA ILE A 798 12.52 -19.10 7.32
C ILE A 798 12.71 -19.85 8.62
N ALA A 799 13.72 -20.72 8.71
CA ALA A 799 14.11 -21.36 9.96
C ALA A 799 15.57 -21.12 10.27
N SER A 800 15.86 -20.86 11.54
CA SER A 800 17.22 -20.74 12.05
C SER A 800 17.39 -21.59 13.30
N THR A 801 18.20 -22.65 13.19
CA THR A 801 18.42 -23.63 14.24
C THR A 801 19.89 -24.03 14.33
N ILE A 802 20.29 -24.66 15.45
CA ILE A 802 21.62 -25.24 15.62
C ILE A 802 21.77 -26.48 14.75
N ASP A 803 20.75 -27.34 14.71
CA ASP A 803 20.73 -28.54 13.84
C ASP A 803 20.24 -28.26 12.43
N ALA A 804 21.09 -28.52 11.45
CA ALA A 804 20.78 -28.31 10.03
C ALA A 804 19.61 -29.17 9.52
N ALA A 805 19.47 -30.39 9.99
CA ALA A 805 18.38 -31.26 9.60
C ALA A 805 17.05 -30.80 10.19
N HIS A 806 17.08 -30.22 11.38
CA HIS A 806 15.90 -29.63 12.00
C HIS A 806 15.44 -28.39 11.26
N ALA A 807 16.34 -27.47 10.87
CA ALA A 807 16.01 -26.32 10.04
C ALA A 807 15.29 -26.71 8.73
N GLY A 808 15.81 -27.75 8.05
CA GLY A 808 15.19 -28.27 6.83
C GLY A 808 13.76 -28.79 7.07
N ARG A 809 13.57 -29.61 8.10
CA ARG A 809 12.23 -30.15 8.44
C ARG A 809 11.22 -29.04 8.77
N LEU A 810 11.62 -28.02 9.51
CA LEU A 810 10.77 -26.89 9.84
C LEU A 810 10.34 -26.12 8.58
N VAL A 811 11.28 -25.81 7.69
CA VAL A 811 10.95 -25.11 6.43
C VAL A 811 10.00 -25.93 5.58
N ASP A 812 10.23 -27.25 5.46
CA ASP A 812 9.36 -28.13 4.69
C ASP A 812 7.96 -28.24 5.30
N GLU A 813 7.87 -28.44 6.62
CA GLU A 813 6.58 -28.53 7.34
C GLU A 813 5.77 -27.25 7.18
N TYR A 814 6.35 -26.08 7.47
CA TYR A 814 5.61 -24.83 7.43
C TYR A 814 5.31 -24.37 5.99
N SER A 815 6.18 -24.72 5.03
CA SER A 815 5.87 -24.52 3.61
C SER A 815 4.69 -25.38 3.16
N ALA A 816 4.62 -26.63 3.62
CA ALA A 816 3.48 -27.52 3.34
C ALA A 816 2.19 -26.99 3.96
N LEU A 817 2.24 -26.42 5.17
CA LEU A 817 1.09 -25.76 5.81
C LEU A 817 0.58 -24.57 4.98
N VAL A 818 1.46 -23.68 4.53
CA VAL A 818 1.08 -22.54 3.67
C VAL A 818 0.44 -23.04 2.39
N ARG A 819 1.06 -24.03 1.70
CA ARG A 819 0.49 -24.64 0.48
C ARG A 819 -0.86 -25.30 0.74
N GLY A 820 -1.04 -25.97 1.88
CA GLY A 820 -2.30 -26.60 2.27
C GLY A 820 -3.45 -25.58 2.36
N VAL A 821 -3.22 -24.47 3.05
CA VAL A 821 -4.21 -23.37 3.15
C VAL A 821 -4.51 -22.76 1.77
N VAL A 822 -3.50 -22.61 0.90
CA VAL A 822 -3.68 -22.11 -0.46
C VAL A 822 -4.50 -23.09 -1.29
N SER A 823 -4.21 -24.38 -1.24
CA SER A 823 -4.96 -25.40 -2.00
C SER A 823 -6.40 -25.59 -1.53
N GLU A 824 -6.68 -25.46 -0.22
CA GLU A 824 -8.04 -25.46 0.32
C GLU A 824 -8.87 -24.23 -0.11
N ALA A 825 -8.19 -23.13 -0.41
CA ALA A 825 -8.82 -21.91 -0.93
C ALA A 825 -9.02 -21.90 -2.46
N ALA A 826 -8.24 -22.70 -3.20
CA ALA A 826 -8.26 -22.78 -4.66
C ALA A 826 -9.57 -23.32 -5.28
N PRO A 827 -10.35 -24.25 -4.66
CA PRO A 827 -11.61 -24.70 -5.24
C PRO A 827 -12.69 -23.59 -5.38
N GLN A 828 -12.49 -22.45 -4.72
CA GLN A 828 -13.39 -21.31 -4.85
C GLN A 828 -12.96 -20.30 -5.93
N ALA A 829 -11.71 -20.34 -6.37
CA ALA A 829 -11.16 -19.41 -7.36
C ALA A 829 -11.20 -19.99 -8.79
N GLU A 830 -11.00 -21.29 -8.97
CA GLU A 830 -11.09 -21.96 -10.28
C GLU A 830 -12.53 -22.11 -10.79
N ALA A 831 -13.52 -22.16 -9.90
CA ALA A 831 -14.94 -22.13 -10.30
C ALA A 831 -15.39 -20.78 -10.91
N VAL A 832 -14.56 -19.76 -10.90
CA VAL A 832 -14.84 -18.44 -11.47
C VAL A 832 -14.12 -18.24 -12.82
N VAL A 833 -13.17 -19.11 -13.21
CA VAL A 833 -12.38 -18.97 -14.45
C VAL A 833 -12.79 -19.94 -15.55
N GLU A 834 -13.55 -21.01 -15.26
CA GLU A 834 -14.00 -22.01 -16.26
C GLU A 834 -15.50 -21.96 -16.61
N THR A 835 -16.23 -20.92 -16.25
CA THR A 835 -17.57 -20.63 -16.79
C THR A 835 -17.60 -19.19 -17.33
#